data_8ac11e0f6dd844f523c9f045e1bdf98c
#
_entry.id   8ac11e0f6dd844f523c9f045e1bdf98c
#
_cell.length_a   1.000
_cell.length_b   1.000
_cell.length_c   1.000
_cell.angle_alpha   90.00
_cell.angle_beta   90.00
_cell.angle_gamma   90.00
#
_symmetry.space_group_name_H-M   'P 1'
#
loop_
_entity.id
_entity.type
_entity.pdbx_description
1 polymer ?
#
loop_
_entity_poly.entity_id
_entity_poly.type
_entity_poly.pdbx_seq_one_letter_code
_entity_poly.pdbx_strand_id
1 'polypeptide(L)'
;MKTGCVGSVMVVGGGISGMQAALDLADSGYYLYLVERSSSIGGVMSKVDKTFPTNDCAMXIISPKLVEVGRHINIELLTLAEVMSVKGDEGDFEVTLVQSPRYVDLARCIACGLCAEKCPRKVDDEYNERLDKRKAIYVKYPQAVPLKYAIDAQNCIYFQKGRCKACEKFCPSGAINFQEKEKELSLHVGSIILAPGYETFDPAIHDTYGYRGSPNIVTSLEFERILAASGPSRGKLMRPSDGREPEKIAWIQCVGSRDVHAGASPFCSAVCCTHAIKEAMVAKDHIEGPLDTAIFYIDVRTAGKDFERYYNRAKDKEGVRFIKSKIANIVERNGPGDLLIRYTDEGGKWAEEPFDMVVLYVGFSVPHELGDLARTTSVDLDPYNFPETRSFSPVQTSRRGILIAGCFHSPKDIPSSVTDASAAAAKAGALLSGTRFSLSKKKELPPEIPDTAIKGERPRSGIFVCQCGINIAGVVDVPAVAGSARSLPFVEYVDENLFSCSQDTQETITKAIKEHKLNRVVVASCSPQTHEALFQETVRNSGINKYLFEMANIRNQCSWVHADNPEAATDKAKDLVRMTTEKVALLEPLPENELEITQAALVIGGGIAEMAAAQNLSEQGYRTYLIEKSDRLGGNALNLYQTWKGEDIQKHLKALMADIKSDENIEPYLSVEIKAVEGFVGNFTTTISCDGEERKLQHGVTIIATGAQELKVDDYLYGQDWRVLSALELDRLFMEKDRRLGDVGTCVFIQCVGSRIPERPYCSRVCCTHSVVSALLLKEINPAMNVFILYRDMRTYGLRENLYREAGEKGAVFIQYDHERGVKVERVNEGLRMSFTDYALKREIQIEPDLLVLASAIVPTDGASLPRLFKVPLNEDGFFVEAHVKLRPVDFATDGVFFCGLAHSPKSIDESITQAQAAASRAVTLLAQKVIHTSGTVAMVNQLYCSSCGVCVAICPYGAPAINDETGKAEINPVLCKGCGLCVASCRSGAIHLNGFDEGQVMAMIGSI
;
A
#
# COMPACT_ATOMS: atom_id res chain seq x y z
N MET A 1 20.84 19.56 20.47
CA MET A 1 19.99 18.44 20.91
C MET A 1 19.20 18.85 22.15
N LYS A 2 17.85 18.70 22.15
CA LYS A 2 17.07 18.93 23.36
C LYS A 2 17.41 17.80 24.35
N THR A 3 17.88 18.16 25.53
CA THR A 3 18.12 17.22 26.63
C THR A 3 16.76 16.78 27.18
N GLY A 4 16.49 15.47 27.21
CA GLY A 4 15.28 14.92 27.79
C GLY A 4 14.31 14.23 26.84
N CYS A 5 14.65 14.06 25.56
CA CYS A 5 13.78 13.31 24.63
C CYS A 5 13.74 11.82 24.99
N VAL A 6 12.56 11.21 24.83
CA VAL A 6 12.32 9.78 25.11
C VAL A 6 12.38 9.00 23.80
N GLY A 7 13.18 7.93 23.75
CA GLY A 7 13.42 7.10 22.53
C GLY A 7 12.33 6.09 22.22
N SER A 8 11.07 6.39 22.54
CA SER A 8 9.92 5.55 22.21
C SER A 8 8.84 6.36 21.49
N VAL A 9 7.99 5.68 20.75
CA VAL A 9 6.88 6.30 20.02
C VAL A 9 5.60 5.50 20.27
N MET A 10 4.48 6.20 20.45
CA MET A 10 3.16 5.56 20.51
C MET A 10 2.47 5.72 19.18
N VAL A 11 1.93 4.61 18.65
CA VAL A 11 1.12 4.59 17.43
C VAL A 11 -0.29 4.19 17.84
N VAL A 12 -1.30 5.02 17.50
CA VAL A 12 -2.70 4.77 17.81
C VAL A 12 -3.43 4.27 16.57
N GLY A 13 -3.88 3.01 16.62
CA GLY A 13 -4.57 2.31 15.52
C GLY A 13 -3.70 1.21 14.90
N GLY A 14 -4.17 -0.03 14.97
CA GLY A 14 -3.49 -1.22 14.47
C GLY A 14 -3.87 -1.62 13.04
N GLY A 15 -4.31 -0.65 12.21
CA GLY A 15 -4.55 -0.88 10.77
C GLY A 15 -3.25 -0.85 9.97
N ILE A 16 -3.35 -0.91 8.63
CA ILE A 16 -2.18 -0.98 7.73
C ILE A 16 -1.21 0.19 7.95
N SER A 17 -1.73 1.41 8.19
CA SER A 17 -0.90 2.60 8.43
C SER A 17 -0.15 2.50 9.76
N GLY A 18 -0.86 2.15 10.83
CA GLY A 18 -0.22 2.04 12.16
C GLY A 18 0.84 0.94 12.18
N MET A 19 0.56 -0.20 11.55
CA MET A 19 1.53 -1.29 11.44
C MET A 19 2.78 -0.86 10.67
N GLN A 20 2.61 -0.16 9.54
CA GLN A 20 3.74 0.31 8.73
C GLN A 20 4.60 1.31 9.52
N ALA A 21 3.97 2.29 10.18
CA ALA A 21 4.69 3.29 10.97
C ALA A 21 5.47 2.64 12.12
N ALA A 22 4.84 1.66 12.79
CA ALA A 22 5.48 0.93 13.89
C ALA A 22 6.69 0.12 13.40
N LEU A 23 6.57 -0.57 12.26
CA LEU A 23 7.68 -1.36 11.70
C LEU A 23 8.84 -0.47 11.27
N ASP A 24 8.56 0.61 10.53
CA ASP A 24 9.62 1.53 10.04
C ASP A 24 10.42 2.11 11.22
N LEU A 25 9.75 2.52 12.30
CA LEU A 25 10.42 3.08 13.47
C LEU A 25 11.15 2.01 14.29
N ALA A 26 10.57 0.83 14.44
CA ALA A 26 11.22 -0.26 15.18
C ALA A 26 12.51 -0.71 14.47
N ASP A 27 12.46 -0.84 13.14
CA ASP A 27 13.63 -1.16 12.32
C ASP A 27 14.67 -0.03 12.32
N SER A 28 14.21 1.21 12.58
CA SER A 28 15.09 2.38 12.68
C SER A 28 15.67 2.59 14.09
N GLY A 29 15.41 1.66 15.03
CA GLY A 29 16.04 1.66 16.35
C GLY A 29 15.24 2.31 17.49
N TYR A 30 13.92 2.42 17.36
CA TYR A 30 13.05 2.97 18.40
C TYR A 30 12.19 1.89 19.06
N TYR A 31 11.69 2.17 20.27
CA TYR A 31 10.75 1.29 20.98
C TYR A 31 9.32 1.78 20.74
N LEU A 32 8.41 0.90 20.38
CA LEU A 32 7.04 1.25 19.94
C LEU A 32 5.97 0.68 20.86
N TYR A 33 4.97 1.52 21.17
CA TYR A 33 3.69 1.09 21.75
C TYR A 33 2.62 1.21 20.66
N LEU A 34 2.11 0.08 20.18
CA LEU A 34 1.01 0.05 19.18
C LEU A 34 -0.30 -0.17 19.92
N VAL A 35 -1.13 0.88 19.99
CA VAL A 35 -2.39 0.91 20.75
C VAL A 35 -3.56 0.64 19.80
N GLU A 36 -4.35 -0.40 20.12
CA GLU A 36 -5.52 -0.81 19.29
C GLU A 36 -6.74 -1.01 20.18
N ARG A 37 -7.87 -0.34 19.85
CA ARG A 37 -9.11 -0.43 20.63
C ARG A 37 -9.80 -1.79 20.52
N SER A 38 -9.59 -2.53 19.43
CA SER A 38 -10.21 -3.85 19.26
C SER A 38 -9.32 -4.97 19.84
N SER A 39 -9.84 -6.20 19.84
CA SER A 39 -9.11 -7.34 20.40
C SER A 39 -7.91 -7.81 19.57
N SER A 40 -7.75 -7.29 18.34
CA SER A 40 -6.68 -7.67 17.40
C SER A 40 -6.43 -6.57 16.38
N ILE A 41 -5.19 -6.45 15.91
CA ILE A 41 -4.82 -5.53 14.83
C ILE A 41 -5.29 -6.03 13.46
N GLY A 42 -5.18 -5.22 12.40
CA GLY A 42 -5.55 -5.54 11.01
C GLY A 42 -6.44 -4.51 10.34
N GLY A 43 -7.23 -3.78 11.13
CA GLY A 43 -8.09 -2.70 10.62
C GLY A 43 -9.07 -3.15 9.54
N VAL A 44 -9.51 -2.20 8.71
CA VAL A 44 -10.48 -2.45 7.63
C VAL A 44 -9.89 -3.34 6.54
N MET A 45 -8.59 -3.25 6.27
CA MET A 45 -7.94 -4.07 5.23
C MET A 45 -8.13 -5.57 5.48
N SER A 46 -8.22 -6.01 6.74
CA SER A 46 -8.46 -7.42 7.05
C SER A 46 -9.85 -7.91 6.61
N LYS A 47 -10.81 -6.99 6.39
CA LYS A 47 -12.19 -7.31 5.98
C LYS A 47 -12.36 -7.41 4.45
N VAL A 48 -11.46 -6.80 3.68
CA VAL A 48 -11.53 -6.72 2.22
C VAL A 48 -11.09 -8.06 1.60
N ASP A 49 -11.75 -8.51 0.53
CA ASP A 49 -11.39 -9.74 -0.18
C ASP A 49 -10.13 -9.54 -1.03
N LYS A 50 -10.24 -8.68 -2.06
CA LYS A 50 -9.12 -8.36 -2.95
C LYS A 50 -8.88 -6.86 -2.97
N THR A 51 -7.66 -6.44 -3.31
CA THR A 51 -7.27 -5.03 -3.27
C THR A 51 -6.91 -4.50 -4.66
N PHE A 52 -7.42 -3.31 -4.96
CA PHE A 52 -7.13 -2.55 -6.18
C PHE A 52 -5.65 -2.10 -6.18
N PRO A 53 -4.94 -2.00 -7.30
CA PRO A 53 -5.36 -2.32 -8.68
C PRO A 53 -4.94 -3.71 -9.17
N THR A 54 -4.27 -4.49 -8.36
CA THR A 54 -3.65 -5.76 -8.73
C THR A 54 -4.56 -6.97 -8.47
N ASN A 55 -5.68 -6.76 -7.78
CA ASN A 55 -6.62 -7.80 -7.36
C ASN A 55 -5.97 -8.90 -6.50
N ASP A 56 -4.93 -8.54 -5.74
CA ASP A 56 -4.31 -9.45 -4.77
C ASP A 56 -5.24 -9.67 -3.59
N CYS A 57 -5.22 -10.87 -3.02
CA CYS A 57 -5.93 -11.16 -1.78
C CYS A 57 -5.45 -10.25 -0.65
N ALA A 58 -6.36 -9.54 0.00
CA ALA A 58 -6.03 -8.57 1.05
C ALA A 58 -5.31 -9.23 2.23
N MET A 59 -5.74 -10.42 2.59
CA MET A 59 -5.10 -11.17 3.68
C MET A 59 -3.69 -11.65 3.34
N UNK A 60 -3.48 -11.97 2.24
CA UNK A 60 -2.27 -12.32 1.81
C UNK A 60 -1.25 -11.30 1.89
N ILE A 61 -1.79 -10.23 1.62
CA ILE A 61 -0.89 -9.05 1.64
C ILE A 61 -0.62 -8.55 3.06
N ILE A 62 -1.65 -8.44 3.88
CA ILE A 62 -1.52 -7.90 5.25
C ILE A 62 -0.89 -8.89 6.24
N SER A 63 -1.03 -10.19 6.02
CA SER A 63 -0.60 -11.24 6.96
C SER A 63 0.89 -11.17 7.34
N PRO A 64 1.83 -10.96 6.40
CA PRO A 64 3.25 -10.79 6.80
C PRO A 64 3.45 -9.66 7.80
N LYS A 65 2.82 -8.49 7.57
CA LYS A 65 2.94 -7.35 8.49
C LYS A 65 2.30 -7.62 9.85
N LEU A 66 1.16 -8.33 9.87
CA LEU A 66 0.50 -8.73 11.13
C LEU A 66 1.46 -9.56 11.99
N VAL A 67 2.07 -10.57 11.39
CA VAL A 67 2.99 -11.48 12.10
C VAL A 67 4.27 -10.74 12.50
N GLU A 68 4.80 -9.93 11.61
CA GLU A 68 6.02 -9.14 11.86
C GLU A 68 5.82 -8.21 13.06
N VAL A 69 4.71 -7.46 13.11
CA VAL A 69 4.35 -6.60 14.25
C VAL A 69 4.19 -7.44 15.52
N GLY A 70 3.48 -8.56 15.44
CA GLY A 70 3.22 -9.41 16.61
C GLY A 70 4.46 -10.07 17.22
N ARG A 71 5.55 -10.17 16.45
CA ARG A 71 6.81 -10.82 16.85
C ARG A 71 7.95 -9.84 17.07
N HIS A 72 7.79 -8.59 16.69
CA HIS A 72 8.89 -7.62 16.74
C HIS A 72 9.22 -7.25 18.18
N ILE A 73 10.47 -7.49 18.60
CA ILE A 73 10.92 -7.32 19.99
C ILE A 73 10.78 -5.86 20.48
N ASN A 74 10.78 -4.90 19.55
CA ASN A 74 10.68 -3.47 19.87
C ASN A 74 9.29 -2.89 19.63
N ILE A 75 8.27 -3.76 19.43
CA ILE A 75 6.86 -3.33 19.34
C ILE A 75 6.07 -4.00 20.45
N GLU A 76 5.55 -3.20 21.35
CA GLU A 76 4.62 -3.66 22.39
C GLU A 76 3.19 -3.43 21.91
N LEU A 77 2.44 -4.52 21.73
CA LEU A 77 1.06 -4.47 21.20
C LEU A 77 0.08 -4.39 22.37
N LEU A 78 -0.64 -3.25 22.46
CA LEU A 78 -1.64 -2.97 23.49
C LEU A 78 -3.03 -3.00 22.85
N THR A 79 -3.68 -4.17 22.87
CA THR A 79 -5.04 -4.35 22.35
C THR A 79 -6.10 -4.09 23.43
N LEU A 80 -7.33 -3.78 23.01
CA LEU A 80 -8.42 -3.36 23.88
C LEU A 80 -8.04 -2.11 24.71
N ALA A 81 -7.26 -1.21 24.12
CA ALA A 81 -6.69 -0.05 24.81
C ALA A 81 -7.06 1.26 24.13
N GLU A 82 -7.37 2.26 24.92
CA GLU A 82 -7.77 3.60 24.45
C GLU A 82 -6.99 4.69 25.16
N VAL A 83 -6.74 5.80 24.45
CA VAL A 83 -6.01 6.97 24.96
C VAL A 83 -6.96 7.84 25.79
N MET A 84 -6.62 8.09 27.04
CA MET A 84 -7.44 8.90 27.96
C MET A 84 -6.90 10.32 28.14
N SER A 85 -5.57 10.49 28.17
CA SER A 85 -4.95 11.80 28.28
C SER A 85 -3.56 11.83 27.68
N VAL A 86 -3.17 13.00 27.17
CA VAL A 86 -1.81 13.25 26.65
C VAL A 86 -1.33 14.59 27.22
N LYS A 87 -0.27 14.57 28.03
CA LYS A 87 0.38 15.74 28.64
C LYS A 87 1.80 15.87 28.11
N GLY A 88 2.42 17.02 28.31
CA GLY A 88 3.80 17.29 27.89
C GLY A 88 3.89 17.84 26.49
N ASP A 89 5.11 17.88 25.96
CA ASP A 89 5.45 18.50 24.69
C ASP A 89 6.29 17.56 23.82
N GLU A 90 6.59 18.00 22.58
CA GLU A 90 7.39 17.23 21.63
C GLU A 90 8.69 16.72 22.28
N GLY A 91 8.95 15.44 22.17
CA GLY A 91 10.11 14.76 22.75
C GLY A 91 9.82 14.11 24.11
N ASP A 92 8.76 14.54 24.84
CA ASP A 92 8.48 14.02 26.18
C ASP A 92 6.99 14.13 26.52
N PHE A 93 6.20 13.18 26.02
CA PHE A 93 4.76 13.07 26.29
C PHE A 93 4.52 12.01 27.37
N GLU A 94 3.67 12.35 28.35
CA GLU A 94 3.10 11.42 29.31
C GLU A 94 1.68 11.06 28.83
N VAL A 95 1.46 9.79 28.54
CA VAL A 95 0.18 9.31 28.00
C VAL A 95 -0.46 8.34 28.99
N THR A 96 -1.73 8.58 29.34
CA THR A 96 -2.54 7.65 30.12
C THR A 96 -3.45 6.86 29.17
N LEU A 97 -3.38 5.54 29.26
CA LEU A 97 -4.27 4.62 28.52
C LEU A 97 -5.17 3.87 29.49
N VAL A 98 -6.35 3.48 29.01
CA VAL A 98 -7.20 2.51 29.72
C VAL A 98 -7.28 1.27 28.85
N GLN A 99 -6.93 0.11 29.42
CA GLN A 99 -7.02 -1.19 28.77
C GLN A 99 -8.20 -1.98 29.36
N SER A 100 -9.20 -2.26 28.54
CA SER A 100 -10.38 -3.04 28.89
C SER A 100 -10.02 -4.51 29.06
N PRO A 101 -10.70 -5.23 29.99
CA PRO A 101 -10.39 -6.63 30.22
C PRO A 101 -10.78 -7.52 29.04
N ARG A 102 -9.88 -8.42 28.70
CA ARG A 102 -10.08 -9.44 27.67
C ARG A 102 -10.85 -10.66 28.21
N TYR A 103 -10.72 -10.88 29.53
CA TYR A 103 -11.24 -12.03 30.25
C TYR A 103 -10.63 -13.36 29.79
N VAL A 104 -9.58 -13.31 28.99
CA VAL A 104 -8.81 -14.45 28.51
C VAL A 104 -7.32 -14.10 28.57
N ASP A 105 -6.59 -14.84 29.38
CA ASP A 105 -5.14 -14.66 29.58
C ASP A 105 -4.40 -14.92 28.28
N LEU A 106 -3.70 -13.91 27.76
CA LEU A 106 -2.97 -13.97 26.49
C LEU A 106 -1.85 -15.04 26.53
N ALA A 107 -1.16 -15.19 27.68
CA ALA A 107 -0.05 -16.13 27.80
C ALA A 107 -0.54 -17.59 27.86
N ARG A 108 -1.71 -17.83 28.43
CA ARG A 108 -2.27 -19.17 28.60
C ARG A 108 -3.12 -19.64 27.42
N CYS A 109 -3.76 -18.72 26.71
CA CYS A 109 -4.66 -19.08 25.59
C CYS A 109 -3.88 -19.69 24.43
N ILE A 110 -4.23 -20.91 24.05
CA ILE A 110 -3.63 -21.65 22.92
C ILE A 110 -4.51 -21.59 21.65
N ALA A 111 -5.55 -20.76 21.64
CA ALA A 111 -6.46 -20.55 20.51
C ALA A 111 -7.16 -21.82 19.99
N CYS A 112 -7.32 -22.86 20.78
CA CYS A 112 -7.85 -24.18 20.37
C CYS A 112 -9.34 -24.17 19.96
N GLY A 113 -10.11 -23.10 20.23
CA GLY A 113 -11.50 -22.96 19.79
C GLY A 113 -12.56 -23.62 20.70
N LEU A 114 -12.19 -24.50 21.63
CA LEU A 114 -13.16 -25.22 22.46
C LEU A 114 -14.09 -24.30 23.24
N CYS A 115 -13.59 -23.17 23.73
CA CYS A 115 -14.39 -22.19 24.47
C CYS A 115 -15.52 -21.59 23.62
N ALA A 116 -15.24 -21.29 22.34
CA ALA A 116 -16.24 -20.78 21.42
C ALA A 116 -17.22 -21.87 20.99
N GLU A 117 -16.73 -23.09 20.72
CA GLU A 117 -17.61 -24.23 20.38
C GLU A 117 -18.67 -24.44 21.47
N LYS A 118 -18.26 -24.42 22.72
CA LYS A 118 -19.15 -24.67 23.87
C LYS A 118 -19.97 -23.46 24.32
N CYS A 119 -19.68 -22.26 23.77
CA CYS A 119 -20.44 -21.06 24.13
C CYS A 119 -21.86 -21.09 23.53
N PRO A 120 -22.92 -21.00 24.35
CA PRO A 120 -24.30 -21.03 23.84
C PRO A 120 -24.75 -19.70 23.23
N ARG A 121 -24.06 -18.57 23.53
CA ARG A 121 -24.52 -17.23 23.13
C ARG A 121 -23.99 -16.87 21.75
N LYS A 122 -24.89 -16.57 20.82
CA LYS A 122 -24.59 -16.03 19.49
C LYS A 122 -24.97 -14.56 19.46
N VAL A 123 -24.15 -13.75 18.80
CA VAL A 123 -24.32 -12.29 18.60
C VAL A 123 -23.98 -11.95 17.15
N ASP A 124 -24.34 -10.77 16.70
CA ASP A 124 -23.97 -10.29 15.36
C ASP A 124 -22.44 -10.22 15.24
N ASP A 125 -21.92 -10.64 14.10
CA ASP A 125 -20.46 -10.58 13.83
C ASP A 125 -20.13 -9.26 13.16
N GLU A 126 -19.54 -8.34 13.91
CA GLU A 126 -19.11 -7.01 13.40
C GLU A 126 -17.97 -7.12 12.38
N TYR A 127 -17.19 -8.20 12.44
CA TYR A 127 -16.14 -8.40 11.43
C TYR A 127 -16.77 -8.72 10.06
N ASN A 128 -17.85 -9.50 10.05
CA ASN A 128 -18.60 -9.82 8.84
C ASN A 128 -19.75 -8.84 8.56
N GLU A 129 -19.63 -7.60 9.06
CA GLU A 129 -20.62 -6.52 8.84
C GLU A 129 -22.05 -6.95 9.25
N ARG A 130 -22.15 -7.81 10.27
CA ARG A 130 -23.42 -8.35 10.81
C ARG A 130 -24.19 -9.27 9.85
N LEU A 131 -23.55 -9.71 8.75
CA LEU A 131 -24.16 -10.66 7.81
C LEU A 131 -24.30 -12.07 8.39
N ASP A 132 -23.58 -12.39 9.47
CA ASP A 132 -23.69 -13.66 10.18
C ASP A 132 -23.53 -13.46 11.70
N LYS A 133 -23.36 -14.55 12.43
CA LYS A 133 -23.30 -14.53 13.90
C LYS A 133 -21.99 -15.16 14.39
N ARG A 134 -21.35 -14.49 15.37
CA ARG A 134 -20.23 -15.03 16.14
C ARG A 134 -20.67 -15.42 17.56
N LYS A 135 -19.80 -16.10 18.29
CA LYS A 135 -20.03 -16.39 19.71
C LYS A 135 -19.65 -15.19 20.59
N ALA A 136 -20.19 -15.14 21.81
CA ALA A 136 -19.83 -14.10 22.78
C ALA A 136 -18.37 -14.23 23.26
N ILE A 137 -17.75 -15.42 23.16
CA ILE A 137 -16.30 -15.59 23.26
C ILE A 137 -15.77 -15.87 21.84
N TYR A 138 -14.84 -15.07 21.38
CA TYR A 138 -14.52 -15.00 19.95
C TYR A 138 -13.05 -14.64 19.68
N VAL A 139 -12.56 -15.02 18.53
CA VAL A 139 -11.40 -14.45 17.84
C VAL A 139 -11.97 -13.54 16.76
N LYS A 140 -11.40 -12.35 16.58
CA LYS A 140 -11.96 -11.35 15.67
C LYS A 140 -12.04 -11.85 14.21
N TYR A 141 -10.99 -12.53 13.75
CA TYR A 141 -10.93 -13.18 12.43
C TYR A 141 -9.82 -14.27 12.46
N PRO A 142 -9.85 -15.23 11.51
CA PRO A 142 -8.97 -16.42 11.64
C PRO A 142 -7.46 -16.17 11.69
N GLN A 143 -6.96 -15.08 11.09
CA GLN A 143 -5.52 -14.75 11.07
C GLN A 143 -5.19 -13.56 11.98
N ALA A 144 -6.04 -13.29 12.97
CA ALA A 144 -5.90 -12.16 13.88
C ALA A 144 -4.58 -12.19 14.66
N VAL A 145 -4.02 -11.00 14.94
CA VAL A 145 -2.84 -10.87 15.81
C VAL A 145 -3.21 -9.89 16.93
N PRO A 146 -3.10 -10.33 18.21
CA PRO A 146 -2.82 -11.68 18.66
C PRO A 146 -3.97 -12.65 18.34
N LEU A 147 -3.64 -13.89 17.98
CA LEU A 147 -4.63 -14.95 17.75
C LEU A 147 -5.03 -15.55 19.11
N LYS A 148 -5.82 -14.78 19.84
CA LYS A 148 -6.25 -15.12 21.20
C LYS A 148 -7.73 -14.75 21.37
N TYR A 149 -8.46 -15.57 22.09
CA TYR A 149 -9.89 -15.31 22.35
C TYR A 149 -10.08 -14.06 23.21
N ALA A 150 -11.27 -13.48 23.13
CA ALA A 150 -11.76 -12.39 24.01
C ALA A 150 -13.24 -12.64 24.30
N ILE A 151 -13.72 -12.16 25.44
CA ILE A 151 -15.14 -12.27 25.82
C ILE A 151 -15.82 -10.91 25.63
N ASP A 152 -16.89 -10.89 24.85
CA ASP A 152 -17.80 -9.77 24.70
C ASP A 152 -18.68 -9.70 25.96
N ALA A 153 -18.24 -8.93 26.96
CA ALA A 153 -18.89 -8.86 28.27
C ALA A 153 -20.33 -8.35 28.17
N GLN A 154 -20.61 -7.44 27.25
CA GLN A 154 -21.96 -6.87 27.06
C GLN A 154 -22.97 -7.94 26.67
N ASN A 155 -22.55 -8.94 25.92
CA ASN A 155 -23.42 -9.99 25.41
C ASN A 155 -23.23 -11.35 26.10
N CYS A 156 -22.25 -11.48 27.00
CA CYS A 156 -21.96 -12.72 27.69
C CYS A 156 -23.02 -13.02 28.77
N ILE A 157 -23.58 -14.24 28.77
CA ILE A 157 -24.59 -14.70 29.72
C ILE A 157 -24.09 -14.61 31.19
N TYR A 158 -22.80 -14.90 31.41
CA TYR A 158 -22.19 -14.79 32.74
C TYR A 158 -22.27 -13.34 33.28
N PHE A 159 -21.83 -12.38 32.47
CA PHE A 159 -21.83 -10.97 32.91
C PHE A 159 -23.24 -10.39 33.00
N GLN A 160 -24.17 -10.86 32.15
CA GLN A 160 -25.57 -10.39 32.17
C GLN A 160 -26.39 -11.00 33.32
N LYS A 161 -26.18 -12.30 33.67
CA LYS A 161 -27.08 -13.08 34.50
C LYS A 161 -26.38 -13.81 35.66
N GLY A 162 -25.09 -13.72 35.82
CA GLY A 162 -24.30 -14.40 36.83
C GLY A 162 -24.21 -15.92 36.67
N ARG A 163 -24.66 -16.45 35.52
CA ARG A 163 -24.70 -17.89 35.23
C ARG A 163 -23.97 -18.20 33.93
N CYS A 164 -23.63 -19.46 33.74
CA CYS A 164 -22.87 -19.96 32.59
C CYS A 164 -21.38 -19.72 32.77
N LYS A 165 -20.62 -20.74 32.79
CA LYS A 165 -19.14 -20.71 32.80
C LYS A 165 -18.64 -21.83 31.85
N ALA A 166 -19.38 -22.10 30.76
CA ALA A 166 -19.03 -23.16 29.83
C ALA A 166 -17.61 -22.99 29.28
N CYS A 167 -17.25 -21.76 28.83
CA CYS A 167 -15.89 -21.48 28.28
C CYS A 167 -14.79 -21.77 29.33
N GLU A 168 -14.99 -21.43 30.58
CA GLU A 168 -14.02 -21.70 31.69
C GLU A 168 -13.90 -23.21 31.91
N LYS A 169 -15.03 -23.92 31.99
CA LYS A 169 -15.08 -25.37 32.26
C LYS A 169 -14.36 -26.20 31.18
N PHE A 170 -14.47 -25.79 29.92
CA PHE A 170 -13.92 -26.54 28.78
C PHE A 170 -12.56 -26.01 28.30
N CYS A 171 -11.97 -25.00 28.95
CA CYS A 171 -10.67 -24.46 28.55
C CYS A 171 -9.53 -25.37 29.05
N PRO A 172 -8.79 -26.05 28.17
CA PRO A 172 -7.75 -26.99 28.63
C PRO A 172 -6.54 -26.31 29.24
N SER A 173 -6.30 -25.03 28.89
CA SER A 173 -5.15 -24.27 29.42
C SER A 173 -5.50 -23.38 30.61
N GLY A 174 -6.77 -23.34 31.03
CA GLY A 174 -7.22 -22.53 32.16
C GLY A 174 -7.04 -21.02 31.89
N ALA A 175 -7.22 -20.60 30.65
CA ALA A 175 -6.97 -19.20 30.24
C ALA A 175 -8.10 -18.23 30.59
N ILE A 176 -9.30 -18.71 30.97
CA ILE A 176 -10.47 -17.85 31.21
C ILE A 176 -10.38 -17.22 32.62
N ASN A 177 -10.55 -15.89 32.66
CA ASN A 177 -10.48 -15.12 33.92
C ASN A 177 -11.62 -14.07 33.96
N PHE A 178 -12.78 -14.42 34.48
CA PHE A 178 -13.91 -13.51 34.61
C PHE A 178 -13.70 -12.38 35.63
N GLN A 179 -12.62 -12.43 36.43
CA GLN A 179 -12.31 -11.44 37.46
C GLN A 179 -11.32 -10.38 36.94
N GLU A 180 -10.87 -10.48 35.69
CA GLU A 180 -9.99 -9.48 35.10
C GLU A 180 -10.64 -8.09 35.15
N LYS A 181 -9.88 -7.09 35.51
CA LYS A 181 -10.34 -5.70 35.65
C LYS A 181 -9.66 -4.82 34.63
N GLU A 182 -10.30 -3.72 34.33
CA GLU A 182 -9.74 -2.61 33.59
C GLU A 182 -8.41 -2.17 34.21
N LYS A 183 -7.43 -1.85 33.37
CA LYS A 183 -6.09 -1.42 33.78
C LYS A 183 -5.81 -0.02 33.25
N GLU A 184 -5.32 0.84 34.10
CA GLU A 184 -4.78 2.12 33.69
C GLU A 184 -3.26 1.95 33.47
N LEU A 185 -2.76 2.41 32.32
CA LEU A 185 -1.34 2.33 31.97
C LEU A 185 -0.81 3.73 31.72
N SER A 186 0.37 4.02 32.21
CA SER A 186 1.06 5.29 31.95
C SER A 186 2.28 5.02 31.07
N LEU A 187 2.37 5.71 29.95
CA LEU A 187 3.48 5.59 29.00
C LEU A 187 4.23 6.92 28.91
N HIS A 188 5.55 6.85 28.76
CA HIS A 188 6.40 8.01 28.40
C HIS A 188 6.89 7.80 26.97
N VAL A 189 6.61 8.73 26.07
CA VAL A 189 6.96 8.63 24.65
C VAL A 189 7.42 9.98 24.09
N GLY A 190 8.35 9.93 23.14
CA GLY A 190 8.89 11.15 22.54
C GLY A 190 8.01 11.67 21.39
N SER A 191 7.19 10.80 20.76
CA SER A 191 6.29 11.20 19.68
C SER A 191 5.06 10.30 19.64
N ILE A 192 3.99 10.79 19.01
CA ILE A 192 2.72 10.05 18.87
C ILE A 192 2.31 10.09 17.38
N ILE A 193 1.91 8.94 16.83
CA ILE A 193 1.35 8.84 15.47
C ILE A 193 -0.10 8.39 15.56
N LEU A 194 -1.01 9.20 15.03
CA LEU A 194 -2.46 8.92 15.04
C LEU A 194 -2.83 8.26 13.69
N ALA A 195 -3.25 6.99 13.74
CA ALA A 195 -3.68 6.23 12.57
C ALA A 195 -4.94 5.40 12.87
N PRO A 196 -5.99 6.00 13.50
CA PRO A 196 -7.17 5.24 13.94
C PRO A 196 -8.13 4.83 12.81
N GLY A 197 -7.89 5.29 11.57
CA GLY A 197 -8.67 4.92 10.41
C GLY A 197 -9.92 5.79 10.20
N TYR A 198 -11.04 5.16 9.80
CA TYR A 198 -12.28 5.83 9.39
C TYR A 198 -13.47 4.89 9.64
N GLU A 199 -14.67 5.43 9.50
CA GLU A 199 -15.91 4.66 9.42
C GLU A 199 -16.59 4.93 8.07
N THR A 200 -17.57 4.10 7.73
CA THR A 200 -18.38 4.26 6.54
C THR A 200 -19.71 4.93 6.89
N PHE A 201 -20.19 5.73 5.95
CA PHE A 201 -21.51 6.37 6.06
C PHE A 201 -22.61 5.32 6.20
N ASP A 202 -23.61 5.55 7.09
CA ASP A 202 -24.78 4.67 7.24
C ASP A 202 -25.85 5.10 6.21
N PRO A 203 -26.08 4.32 5.14
CA PRO A 203 -27.07 4.71 4.13
C PRO A 203 -28.53 4.62 4.61
N ALA A 204 -28.76 4.06 5.79
CA ALA A 204 -30.12 3.96 6.38
C ALA A 204 -30.70 5.32 6.75
N ILE A 205 -29.89 6.37 6.83
CA ILE A 205 -30.40 7.72 7.14
C ILE A 205 -31.08 8.40 5.94
N HIS A 206 -30.96 7.80 4.73
CA HIS A 206 -31.64 8.33 3.53
C HIS A 206 -32.53 7.25 2.90
N ASP A 207 -33.83 7.53 2.76
CA ASP A 207 -34.82 6.59 2.19
C ASP A 207 -34.58 6.29 0.70
N THR A 208 -33.88 7.17 -0.01
CA THR A 208 -33.57 7.05 -1.45
C THR A 208 -33.03 5.66 -1.84
N TYR A 209 -32.19 5.09 -0.98
CA TYR A 209 -31.48 3.86 -1.32
C TYR A 209 -32.18 2.58 -0.90
N GLY A 210 -33.24 2.67 -0.07
CA GLY A 210 -34.01 1.50 0.38
C GLY A 210 -33.18 0.47 1.18
N TYR A 211 -32.07 0.87 1.77
CA TYR A 211 -31.06 -0.04 2.35
C TYR A 211 -31.63 -1.01 3.39
N ARG A 212 -32.49 -0.55 4.30
CA ARG A 212 -33.11 -1.44 5.30
C ARG A 212 -34.36 -2.16 4.78
N GLY A 213 -34.79 -1.85 3.57
CA GLY A 213 -36.01 -2.42 2.97
C GLY A 213 -35.80 -3.76 2.31
N SER A 214 -34.57 -4.06 1.85
CA SER A 214 -34.27 -5.33 1.18
C SER A 214 -32.88 -5.82 1.58
N PRO A 215 -32.75 -7.11 1.90
CA PRO A 215 -31.42 -7.68 2.21
C PRO A 215 -30.46 -7.73 1.01
N ASN A 216 -30.97 -7.56 -0.23
CA ASN A 216 -30.15 -7.56 -1.44
C ASN A 216 -29.58 -6.18 -1.75
N ILE A 217 -29.83 -5.16 -0.90
CA ILE A 217 -29.17 -3.86 -0.96
C ILE A 217 -28.10 -3.88 0.13
N VAL A 218 -26.84 -3.93 -0.27
CA VAL A 218 -25.70 -4.08 0.64
C VAL A 218 -24.73 -2.89 0.46
N THR A 219 -23.94 -2.60 1.49
CA THR A 219 -22.84 -1.64 1.37
C THR A 219 -21.64 -2.31 0.68
N SER A 220 -20.70 -1.50 0.22
CA SER A 220 -19.44 -1.99 -0.37
C SER A 220 -18.69 -2.94 0.58
N LEU A 221 -18.63 -2.62 1.88
CA LEU A 221 -17.90 -3.47 2.83
C LEU A 221 -18.64 -4.78 3.12
N GLU A 222 -19.99 -4.75 3.14
CA GLU A 222 -20.81 -5.98 3.22
C GLU A 222 -20.57 -6.85 1.98
N PHE A 223 -20.50 -6.24 0.80
CA PHE A 223 -20.23 -6.96 -0.45
C PHE A 223 -18.83 -7.61 -0.43
N GLU A 224 -17.81 -6.90 0.08
CA GLU A 224 -16.47 -7.47 0.28
C GLU A 224 -16.52 -8.70 1.18
N ARG A 225 -17.34 -8.66 2.25
CA ARG A 225 -17.47 -9.83 3.13
C ARG A 225 -18.19 -11.01 2.45
N ILE A 226 -19.13 -10.73 1.54
CA ILE A 226 -19.79 -11.80 0.75
C ILE A 226 -18.76 -12.46 -0.19
N LEU A 227 -17.89 -11.68 -0.83
CA LEU A 227 -16.86 -12.20 -1.75
C LEU A 227 -15.74 -12.96 -1.01
N ALA A 228 -15.46 -12.59 0.23
CA ALA A 228 -14.27 -13.11 0.93
C ALA A 228 -14.40 -14.58 1.32
N ALA A 229 -13.31 -15.32 1.14
CA ALA A 229 -13.21 -16.73 1.54
C ALA A 229 -13.49 -16.96 3.04
N SER A 230 -13.21 -15.96 3.88
CA SER A 230 -13.50 -15.98 5.33
C SER A 230 -14.84 -15.35 5.68
N GLY A 231 -15.64 -14.99 4.67
CA GLY A 231 -16.95 -14.37 4.86
C GLY A 231 -18.08 -15.37 5.06
N PRO A 232 -19.31 -14.87 5.24
CA PRO A 232 -20.47 -15.73 5.58
C PRO A 232 -20.80 -16.77 4.51
N SER A 233 -20.58 -16.47 3.23
CA SER A 233 -20.86 -17.37 2.11
C SER A 233 -19.62 -18.16 1.65
N ARG A 234 -18.48 -18.01 2.38
CA ARG A 234 -17.23 -18.72 2.10
C ARG A 234 -16.71 -18.49 0.67
N GLY A 235 -16.82 -17.25 0.21
CA GLY A 235 -16.33 -16.84 -1.09
C GLY A 235 -17.28 -17.11 -2.26
N LYS A 236 -18.50 -17.58 -2.03
CA LYS A 236 -19.52 -17.74 -3.08
C LYS A 236 -20.36 -16.47 -3.15
N LEU A 237 -20.47 -15.91 -4.34
CA LEU A 237 -21.30 -14.71 -4.53
C LEU A 237 -22.77 -15.12 -4.58
N MET A 238 -23.49 -14.82 -3.51
CA MET A 238 -24.90 -15.20 -3.33
C MET A 238 -25.74 -14.03 -2.81
N ARG A 239 -26.98 -13.96 -3.24
CA ARG A 239 -27.96 -12.96 -2.79
C ARG A 239 -28.27 -13.22 -1.30
N PRO A 240 -28.19 -12.22 -0.43
CA PRO A 240 -28.51 -12.42 0.99
C PRO A 240 -29.95 -12.88 1.26
N SER A 241 -30.92 -12.57 0.39
CA SER A 241 -32.33 -12.92 0.60
C SER A 241 -32.62 -14.41 0.49
N ASP A 242 -32.00 -15.11 -0.49
CA ASP A 242 -32.41 -16.47 -0.87
C ASP A 242 -31.26 -17.42 -1.20
N GLY A 243 -30.01 -16.91 -1.15
CA GLY A 243 -28.82 -17.73 -1.42
C GLY A 243 -28.62 -18.13 -2.87
N ARG A 244 -29.33 -17.52 -3.82
CA ARG A 244 -29.09 -17.76 -5.26
C ARG A 244 -27.98 -16.87 -5.77
N GLU A 245 -27.31 -17.29 -6.83
CA GLU A 245 -26.33 -16.46 -7.55
C GLU A 245 -27.07 -15.31 -8.24
N PRO A 246 -26.56 -14.06 -8.17
CA PRO A 246 -27.17 -12.96 -8.92
C PRO A 246 -26.77 -13.01 -10.39
N GLU A 247 -27.68 -12.61 -11.28
CA GLU A 247 -27.42 -12.46 -12.73
C GLU A 247 -27.13 -11.01 -13.08
N LYS A 248 -27.49 -10.06 -12.20
CA LYS A 248 -27.38 -8.62 -12.51
C LYS A 248 -27.17 -7.79 -11.25
N ILE A 249 -26.04 -7.08 -11.18
CA ILE A 249 -25.67 -6.27 -10.01
C ILE A 249 -25.41 -4.82 -10.42
N ALA A 250 -25.90 -3.87 -9.60
CA ALA A 250 -25.61 -2.45 -9.74
C ALA A 250 -24.76 -1.92 -8.59
N TRP A 251 -23.78 -1.07 -8.90
CA TRP A 251 -23.00 -0.31 -7.91
C TRP A 251 -23.43 1.15 -7.98
N ILE A 252 -23.83 1.74 -6.84
CA ILE A 252 -24.25 3.14 -6.75
C ILE A 252 -23.15 3.95 -6.09
N GLN A 253 -22.53 4.87 -6.84
CA GLN A 253 -21.42 5.69 -6.36
C GLN A 253 -21.89 6.89 -5.51
N CYS A 254 -20.98 7.39 -4.68
CA CYS A 254 -21.14 8.64 -3.91
C CYS A 254 -22.30 8.62 -2.93
N VAL A 255 -22.62 7.46 -2.35
CA VAL A 255 -23.64 7.38 -1.29
C VAL A 255 -23.08 7.99 -0.01
N GLY A 256 -23.62 9.14 0.41
CA GLY A 256 -23.12 9.88 1.58
C GLY A 256 -21.78 10.59 1.35
N SER A 257 -21.37 10.76 0.08
CA SER A 257 -20.12 11.42 -0.30
C SER A 257 -20.42 12.37 -1.47
N ARG A 258 -19.75 13.53 -1.55
CA ARG A 258 -20.09 14.61 -2.50
C ARG A 258 -21.56 15.02 -2.33
N ASP A 259 -22.00 15.07 -1.09
CA ASP A 259 -23.41 15.26 -0.75
C ASP A 259 -23.52 16.24 0.41
N VAL A 260 -24.37 17.25 0.26
CA VAL A 260 -24.56 18.33 1.26
C VAL A 260 -25.76 18.08 2.17
N HIS A 261 -26.46 16.97 2.01
CA HIS A 261 -27.61 16.62 2.87
C HIS A 261 -27.14 16.25 4.28
N ALA A 262 -28.03 16.36 5.24
CA ALA A 262 -27.72 16.08 6.65
C ALA A 262 -27.13 14.67 6.84
N GLY A 263 -26.03 14.59 7.57
CA GLY A 263 -25.32 13.34 7.87
C GLY A 263 -24.38 12.84 6.80
N ALA A 264 -24.39 13.46 5.60
CA ALA A 264 -23.49 13.12 4.50
C ALA A 264 -22.25 14.02 4.50
N SER A 265 -21.25 13.67 3.71
CA SER A 265 -19.99 14.42 3.58
C SER A 265 -19.93 15.16 2.24
N PRO A 266 -19.61 16.46 2.24
CA PRO A 266 -19.55 17.20 0.97
C PRO A 266 -18.29 16.93 0.15
N PHE A 267 -17.29 16.24 0.72
CA PHE A 267 -16.03 15.90 0.05
C PHE A 267 -16.12 14.53 -0.66
N CYS A 268 -15.11 14.23 -1.47
CA CYS A 268 -14.97 12.95 -2.17
C CYS A 268 -14.19 11.96 -1.30
N SER A 269 -14.67 10.73 -1.17
CA SER A 269 -13.99 9.70 -0.40
C SER A 269 -12.77 9.09 -1.13
N ALA A 270 -12.44 9.58 -2.33
CA ALA A 270 -11.23 9.29 -3.13
C ALA A 270 -11.11 7.86 -3.66
N VAL A 271 -11.62 6.83 -2.97
CA VAL A 271 -11.41 5.43 -3.32
C VAL A 271 -12.61 4.74 -3.98
N CYS A 272 -13.81 5.33 -3.85
CA CYS A 272 -15.06 4.67 -4.25
C CYS A 272 -15.05 4.18 -5.70
N CYS A 273 -14.60 5.02 -6.64
CA CYS A 273 -14.62 4.70 -8.07
C CYS A 273 -13.72 3.49 -8.38
N THR A 274 -12.48 3.50 -7.89
CA THR A 274 -11.52 2.42 -8.15
C THR A 274 -11.95 1.11 -7.50
N HIS A 275 -12.47 1.19 -6.27
CA HIS A 275 -12.89 0.02 -5.52
C HIS A 275 -14.16 -0.61 -6.12
N ALA A 276 -15.15 0.20 -6.54
CA ALA A 276 -16.35 -0.32 -7.21
C ALA A 276 -16.00 -1.01 -8.54
N ILE A 277 -15.07 -0.44 -9.31
CA ILE A 277 -14.60 -1.07 -10.55
C ILE A 277 -13.97 -2.43 -10.24
N LYS A 278 -13.16 -2.50 -9.18
CA LYS A 278 -12.54 -3.76 -8.72
C LYS A 278 -13.63 -4.77 -8.33
N GLU A 279 -14.60 -4.37 -7.52
CA GLU A 279 -15.70 -5.26 -7.10
C GLU A 279 -16.48 -5.80 -8.29
N ALA A 280 -16.81 -4.93 -9.26
CA ALA A 280 -17.57 -5.32 -10.46
C ALA A 280 -16.82 -6.35 -11.32
N MET A 281 -15.48 -6.22 -11.41
CA MET A 281 -14.65 -7.19 -12.14
C MET A 281 -14.51 -8.49 -11.35
N VAL A 282 -14.18 -8.40 -10.05
CA VAL A 282 -13.98 -9.58 -9.19
C VAL A 282 -15.28 -10.40 -9.04
N ALA A 283 -16.44 -9.73 -9.00
CA ALA A 283 -17.74 -10.41 -8.95
C ALA A 283 -17.93 -11.39 -10.12
N LYS A 284 -17.45 -11.03 -11.30
CA LYS A 284 -17.52 -11.89 -12.49
C LYS A 284 -16.66 -13.16 -12.33
N ASP A 285 -15.55 -13.08 -11.59
CA ASP A 285 -14.69 -14.23 -11.30
C ASP A 285 -15.33 -15.21 -10.30
N HIS A 286 -16.34 -14.78 -9.54
CA HIS A 286 -17.00 -15.57 -8.50
C HIS A 286 -18.27 -16.29 -8.97
N ILE A 287 -18.65 -16.17 -10.27
CA ILE A 287 -19.86 -16.76 -10.87
C ILE A 287 -19.47 -17.54 -12.13
N GLU A 288 -20.05 -18.74 -12.31
CA GLU A 288 -19.78 -19.56 -13.50
C GLU A 288 -20.49 -19.06 -14.76
N GLY A 289 -21.61 -18.35 -14.58
CA GLY A 289 -22.42 -17.82 -15.68
C GLY A 289 -22.10 -16.38 -16.05
N PRO A 290 -22.83 -15.82 -17.03
CA PRO A 290 -22.69 -14.41 -17.37
C PRO A 290 -23.28 -13.52 -16.27
N LEU A 291 -22.53 -12.49 -15.84
CA LEU A 291 -22.98 -11.50 -14.86
C LEU A 291 -23.02 -10.12 -15.52
N ASP A 292 -24.21 -9.49 -15.55
CA ASP A 292 -24.37 -8.10 -15.98
C ASP A 292 -24.02 -7.18 -14.80
N THR A 293 -23.05 -6.30 -15.00
CA THR A 293 -22.54 -5.38 -13.96
C THR A 293 -22.70 -3.93 -14.44
N ALA A 294 -23.30 -3.07 -13.62
CA ALA A 294 -23.51 -1.66 -13.92
C ALA A 294 -23.08 -0.75 -12.78
N ILE A 295 -22.29 0.27 -13.09
CA ILE A 295 -21.83 1.27 -12.10
C ILE A 295 -22.51 2.60 -12.43
N PHE A 296 -23.34 3.10 -11.50
CA PHE A 296 -23.98 4.42 -11.58
C PHE A 296 -23.06 5.46 -10.97
N TYR A 297 -22.70 6.52 -11.69
CA TYR A 297 -21.66 7.45 -11.28
C TYR A 297 -21.97 8.90 -11.66
N ILE A 298 -21.27 9.84 -11.01
CA ILE A 298 -21.27 11.28 -11.33
C ILE A 298 -20.04 11.62 -12.18
N ASP A 299 -18.85 11.31 -11.68
CA ASP A 299 -17.55 11.35 -12.39
C ASP A 299 -16.77 10.09 -12.02
N VAL A 300 -16.01 9.54 -12.97
CA VAL A 300 -15.11 8.42 -12.69
C VAL A 300 -13.72 8.97 -12.28
N ARG A 301 -13.37 8.83 -11.01
CA ARG A 301 -12.14 9.40 -10.43
C ARG A 301 -11.04 8.34 -10.29
N THR A 302 -10.53 7.87 -11.44
CA THR A 302 -9.40 6.94 -11.51
C THR A 302 -8.10 7.74 -11.67
N ALA A 303 -7.78 8.55 -10.66
CA ALA A 303 -6.70 9.53 -10.66
C ALA A 303 -5.47 8.99 -9.92
N GLY A 304 -4.87 7.91 -10.41
CA GLY A 304 -3.65 7.33 -9.85
C GLY A 304 -2.87 6.56 -10.91
N LYS A 305 -1.70 6.08 -10.55
CA LYS A 305 -0.83 5.33 -11.45
C LYS A 305 -1.52 4.04 -11.90
N ASP A 306 -1.66 3.85 -13.19
CA ASP A 306 -2.32 2.72 -13.85
C ASP A 306 -3.85 2.60 -13.60
N PHE A 307 -4.44 3.52 -12.83
CA PHE A 307 -5.87 3.49 -12.49
C PHE A 307 -6.75 3.69 -13.74
N GLU A 308 -6.32 4.55 -14.66
CA GLU A 308 -7.05 4.77 -15.93
C GLU A 308 -7.02 3.52 -16.82
N ARG A 309 -5.88 2.80 -16.88
CA ARG A 309 -5.77 1.52 -17.61
C ARG A 309 -6.74 0.49 -17.02
N TYR A 310 -6.85 0.44 -15.70
CA TYR A 310 -7.75 -0.48 -14.99
C TYR A 310 -9.23 -0.16 -15.34
N TYR A 311 -9.59 1.13 -15.32
CA TYR A 311 -10.92 1.60 -15.71
C TYR A 311 -11.25 1.21 -17.18
N ASN A 312 -10.33 1.51 -18.09
CA ASN A 312 -10.51 1.18 -19.51
C ASN A 312 -10.65 -0.34 -19.72
N ARG A 313 -9.85 -1.15 -19.02
CA ARG A 313 -9.97 -2.60 -19.06
C ARG A 313 -11.36 -3.06 -18.61
N ALA A 314 -11.85 -2.56 -17.49
CA ALA A 314 -13.18 -2.91 -16.96
C ALA A 314 -14.29 -2.61 -17.98
N LYS A 315 -14.22 -1.42 -18.59
CA LYS A 315 -15.22 -0.94 -19.56
C LYS A 315 -15.13 -1.71 -20.89
N ASP A 316 -13.93 -1.77 -21.49
CA ASP A 316 -13.74 -2.19 -22.89
C ASP A 316 -13.55 -3.71 -23.04
N LYS A 317 -13.00 -4.39 -22.02
CA LYS A 317 -12.70 -5.83 -22.09
C LYS A 317 -13.61 -6.68 -21.20
N GLU A 318 -13.88 -6.21 -19.99
CA GLU A 318 -14.67 -6.99 -19.02
C GLU A 318 -16.17 -6.69 -19.10
N GLY A 319 -16.57 -5.73 -19.92
CA GLY A 319 -17.99 -5.43 -20.16
C GLY A 319 -18.73 -4.83 -18.97
N VAL A 320 -18.03 -4.12 -18.09
CA VAL A 320 -18.68 -3.38 -16.99
C VAL A 320 -19.35 -2.15 -17.60
N ARG A 321 -20.66 -2.01 -17.39
CA ARG A 321 -21.43 -0.86 -17.88
C ARG A 321 -21.26 0.34 -16.94
N PHE A 322 -21.00 1.50 -17.50
CA PHE A 322 -20.86 2.76 -16.77
C PHE A 322 -22.05 3.66 -17.14
N ILE A 323 -22.91 3.96 -16.17
CA ILE A 323 -24.13 4.76 -16.38
C ILE A 323 -23.97 6.09 -15.63
N LYS A 324 -23.83 7.18 -16.39
CA LYS A 324 -23.67 8.51 -15.81
C LYS A 324 -25.04 9.04 -15.35
N SER A 325 -25.39 8.77 -14.11
CA SER A 325 -26.66 9.23 -13.53
C SER A 325 -26.60 9.16 -12.00
N LYS A 326 -27.17 10.15 -11.34
CA LYS A 326 -27.53 10.07 -9.93
C LYS A 326 -28.93 9.43 -9.88
N ILE A 327 -29.08 8.31 -9.21
CA ILE A 327 -30.34 7.58 -9.16
C ILE A 327 -31.42 8.36 -8.40
N ALA A 328 -32.69 8.18 -8.79
CA ALA A 328 -33.82 8.79 -8.10
C ALA A 328 -34.20 8.00 -6.84
N ASN A 329 -34.35 6.68 -6.97
CA ASN A 329 -34.57 5.79 -5.84
C ASN A 329 -34.39 4.32 -6.25
N ILE A 330 -34.39 3.45 -5.24
CA ILE A 330 -34.40 2.00 -5.38
C ILE A 330 -35.66 1.49 -4.68
N VAL A 331 -36.46 0.70 -5.37
CA VAL A 331 -37.71 0.13 -4.84
C VAL A 331 -37.76 -1.38 -5.08
N GLU A 332 -38.30 -2.12 -4.13
CA GLU A 332 -38.53 -3.56 -4.27
C GLU A 332 -39.80 -3.79 -5.13
N ARG A 333 -39.75 -4.75 -6.06
CA ARG A 333 -40.82 -5.05 -7.00
C ARG A 333 -41.19 -6.54 -6.96
N ASN A 334 -42.48 -6.84 -6.97
CA ASN A 334 -43.04 -8.21 -7.15
C ASN A 334 -42.59 -9.32 -6.18
N GLY A 335 -41.97 -8.96 -5.03
CA GLY A 335 -41.56 -9.95 -4.04
C GLY A 335 -40.12 -9.75 -3.57
N PRO A 336 -39.73 -10.46 -2.53
CA PRO A 336 -38.41 -10.22 -1.91
C PRO A 336 -37.25 -10.45 -2.87
N GLY A 337 -36.47 -9.40 -3.09
CA GLY A 337 -35.18 -9.50 -3.76
C GLY A 337 -35.10 -8.99 -5.17
N ASP A 338 -36.20 -8.61 -5.83
CA ASP A 338 -36.14 -7.96 -7.15
C ASP A 338 -36.12 -6.45 -6.92
N LEU A 339 -35.07 -5.79 -7.35
CA LEU A 339 -34.84 -4.37 -7.12
C LEU A 339 -35.00 -3.58 -8.42
N LEU A 340 -35.73 -2.47 -8.36
CA LEU A 340 -35.92 -1.57 -9.51
C LEU A 340 -35.21 -0.24 -9.23
N ILE A 341 -34.19 0.07 -10.03
CA ILE A 341 -33.51 1.36 -9.95
C ILE A 341 -34.15 2.34 -10.91
N ARG A 342 -34.50 3.51 -10.41
CA ARG A 342 -35.08 4.61 -11.18
C ARG A 342 -34.05 5.71 -11.37
N TYR A 343 -33.87 6.14 -12.61
CA TYR A 343 -32.85 7.14 -12.95
C TYR A 343 -33.19 7.88 -14.24
N THR A 344 -32.44 8.91 -14.54
CA THR A 344 -32.50 9.62 -15.83
C THR A 344 -31.30 9.18 -16.66
N ASP A 345 -31.53 8.66 -17.87
CA ASP A 345 -30.45 8.22 -18.76
C ASP A 345 -29.68 9.40 -19.36
N GLU A 346 -28.63 9.14 -20.13
CA GLU A 346 -27.77 10.16 -20.74
C GLU A 346 -28.50 11.02 -21.79
N GLY A 347 -29.66 10.58 -22.25
CA GLY A 347 -30.54 11.33 -23.16
C GLY A 347 -31.54 12.21 -22.43
N GLY A 348 -31.52 12.22 -21.10
CA GLY A 348 -32.46 12.97 -20.26
C GLY A 348 -33.83 12.29 -20.11
N LYS A 349 -33.96 11.03 -20.50
CA LYS A 349 -35.21 10.28 -20.38
C LYS A 349 -35.26 9.50 -19.08
N TRP A 350 -36.47 9.42 -18.52
CA TRP A 350 -36.73 8.57 -17.34
C TRP A 350 -36.56 7.09 -17.70
N ALA A 351 -35.82 6.38 -16.87
CA ALA A 351 -35.55 4.96 -17.05
C ALA A 351 -35.77 4.19 -15.75
N GLU A 352 -36.20 2.94 -15.88
CA GLU A 352 -36.35 1.97 -14.80
C GLU A 352 -35.65 0.68 -15.24
N GLU A 353 -34.77 0.17 -14.38
CA GLU A 353 -34.02 -1.04 -14.70
C GLU A 353 -33.99 -2.01 -13.50
N PRO A 354 -34.36 -3.30 -13.72
CA PRO A 354 -34.31 -4.30 -12.63
C PRO A 354 -32.93 -4.85 -12.38
N PHE A 355 -32.64 -5.14 -11.10
CA PHE A 355 -31.39 -5.74 -10.65
C PHE A 355 -31.66 -6.77 -9.54
N ASP A 356 -30.83 -7.81 -9.46
CA ASP A 356 -30.89 -8.85 -8.42
C ASP A 356 -30.29 -8.39 -7.11
N MET A 357 -29.29 -7.49 -7.20
CA MET A 357 -28.51 -7.01 -6.06
C MET A 357 -28.01 -5.60 -6.34
N VAL A 358 -27.94 -4.79 -5.30
CA VAL A 358 -27.42 -3.42 -5.39
C VAL A 358 -26.36 -3.22 -4.31
N VAL A 359 -25.19 -2.70 -4.73
CA VAL A 359 -24.10 -2.37 -3.83
C VAL A 359 -24.02 -0.84 -3.68
N LEU A 360 -24.20 -0.36 -2.46
CA LEU A 360 -24.11 1.06 -2.13
C LEU A 360 -22.66 1.43 -1.81
N TYR A 361 -22.08 2.26 -2.63
CA TYR A 361 -20.69 2.69 -2.41
C TYR A 361 -20.66 3.84 -1.42
N VAL A 362 -20.68 3.46 -0.15
CA VAL A 362 -20.78 4.41 0.98
C VAL A 362 -19.49 5.19 1.18
N GLY A 363 -19.64 6.48 1.44
CA GLY A 363 -18.50 7.39 1.67
C GLY A 363 -17.80 7.15 3.01
N PHE A 364 -16.62 7.75 3.14
CA PHE A 364 -15.86 7.75 4.39
C PHE A 364 -16.36 8.89 5.29
N SER A 365 -16.40 8.61 6.59
CA SER A 365 -16.66 9.60 7.61
C SER A 365 -15.65 9.46 8.74
N VAL A 366 -15.40 10.55 9.44
CA VAL A 366 -14.58 10.51 10.66
C VAL A 366 -15.52 10.22 11.82
N PRO A 367 -15.34 9.11 12.55
CA PRO A 367 -16.20 8.79 13.70
C PRO A 367 -16.19 9.91 14.72
N HIS A 368 -17.32 10.13 15.37
CA HIS A 368 -17.45 11.14 16.42
C HIS A 368 -16.41 10.93 17.54
N GLU A 369 -16.14 9.66 17.88
CA GLU A 369 -15.16 9.27 18.90
C GLU A 369 -13.74 9.70 18.57
N LEU A 370 -13.41 9.89 17.28
CA LEU A 370 -12.09 10.39 16.87
C LEU A 370 -11.97 11.91 17.13
N GLY A 371 -13.09 12.62 17.21
CA GLY A 371 -13.12 13.98 17.74
C GLY A 371 -12.69 14.03 19.20
N ASP A 372 -13.06 13.00 20.00
CA ASP A 372 -12.59 12.87 21.39
C ASP A 372 -11.09 12.60 21.43
N LEU A 373 -10.58 11.75 20.56
CA LEU A 373 -9.13 11.49 20.46
C LEU A 373 -8.38 12.78 20.09
N ALA A 374 -8.91 13.58 19.16
CA ALA A 374 -8.30 14.86 18.78
C ALA A 374 -8.29 15.84 19.96
N ARG A 375 -9.38 15.92 20.71
CA ARG A 375 -9.45 16.75 21.94
C ARG A 375 -8.44 16.26 22.99
N THR A 376 -8.39 14.96 23.22
CA THR A 376 -7.47 14.32 24.18
C THR A 376 -6.00 14.60 23.82
N THR A 377 -5.70 14.62 22.54
CA THR A 377 -4.35 14.90 22.02
C THR A 377 -4.10 16.39 21.76
N SER A 378 -5.11 17.25 21.93
CA SER A 378 -5.06 18.70 21.66
C SER A 378 -4.63 19.00 20.21
N VAL A 379 -5.23 18.30 19.26
CA VAL A 379 -4.99 18.45 17.82
C VAL A 379 -6.20 19.18 17.21
N ASP A 380 -5.94 20.24 16.43
CA ASP A 380 -6.99 21.00 15.75
C ASP A 380 -7.54 20.19 14.57
N LEU A 381 -8.85 20.29 14.36
CA LEU A 381 -9.57 19.61 13.28
C LEU A 381 -10.12 20.62 12.27
N ASP A 382 -10.17 20.22 11.02
CA ASP A 382 -10.86 20.97 9.97
C ASP A 382 -12.40 20.83 10.14
N PRO A 383 -13.22 21.56 9.35
CA PRO A 383 -14.68 21.47 9.45
C PRO A 383 -15.28 20.07 9.19
N TYR A 384 -14.49 19.14 8.70
CA TYR A 384 -14.92 17.75 8.39
C TYR A 384 -14.37 16.72 9.39
N ASN A 385 -13.77 17.21 10.49
CA ASN A 385 -13.17 16.42 11.58
C ASN A 385 -11.87 15.68 11.20
N PHE A 386 -11.19 16.10 10.12
CA PHE A 386 -9.82 15.63 9.85
C PHE A 386 -8.81 16.56 10.54
N PRO A 387 -7.72 16.02 11.10
CA PRO A 387 -6.67 16.89 11.66
C PRO A 387 -6.09 17.87 10.64
N GLU A 388 -5.95 19.12 11.04
CA GLU A 388 -5.37 20.15 10.18
C GLU A 388 -3.89 19.88 9.93
N THR A 389 -3.47 19.95 8.65
CA THR A 389 -2.09 19.83 8.22
C THR A 389 -1.77 20.87 7.16
N ARG A 390 -0.48 21.10 6.94
CA ARG A 390 0.00 22.03 5.89
C ARG A 390 0.59 21.23 4.71
N SER A 391 0.54 21.82 3.51
CA SER A 391 1.07 21.15 2.31
C SER A 391 2.57 20.84 2.42
N PHE A 392 3.33 21.70 3.10
CA PHE A 392 4.78 21.52 3.26
C PHE A 392 5.16 20.70 4.49
N SER A 393 4.20 20.35 5.34
CA SER A 393 4.36 19.45 6.49
C SER A 393 3.13 18.53 6.55
N PRO A 394 2.96 17.68 5.55
CA PRO A 394 1.67 16.99 5.34
C PRO A 394 1.26 16.02 6.43
N VAL A 395 2.19 15.47 7.20
CA VAL A 395 1.89 14.51 8.27
C VAL A 395 2.01 15.10 9.68
N GLN A 396 2.37 16.39 9.80
CA GLN A 396 2.49 17.08 11.08
C GLN A 396 1.15 17.76 11.43
N THR A 397 0.58 17.45 12.58
CA THR A 397 -0.66 18.08 13.07
C THR A 397 -0.35 19.46 13.66
N SER A 398 -1.38 20.17 14.12
CA SER A 398 -1.24 21.46 14.80
C SER A 398 -0.40 21.38 16.08
N ARG A 399 -0.32 20.19 16.73
CA ARG A 399 0.51 19.96 17.92
C ARG A 399 1.81 19.26 17.53
N ARG A 400 2.94 19.94 17.78
CA ARG A 400 4.27 19.42 17.42
C ARG A 400 4.56 18.11 18.16
N GLY A 401 5.19 17.15 17.46
CA GLY A 401 5.49 15.83 18.00
C GLY A 401 4.31 14.84 17.89
N ILE A 402 3.12 15.32 17.49
CA ILE A 402 1.95 14.49 17.20
C ILE A 402 1.74 14.49 15.70
N LEU A 403 1.83 13.30 15.10
CA LEU A 403 1.82 13.08 13.65
C LEU A 403 0.58 12.28 13.26
N ILE A 404 0.29 12.25 11.96
CA ILE A 404 -0.93 11.61 11.46
C ILE A 404 -0.61 10.73 10.25
N ALA A 405 -1.37 9.63 10.10
CA ALA A 405 -1.22 8.74 8.95
C ALA A 405 -2.55 8.09 8.54
N GLY A 406 -2.67 7.77 7.26
CA GLY A 406 -3.79 7.02 6.71
C GLY A 406 -5.08 7.81 6.57
N CYS A 407 -6.22 7.11 6.61
CA CYS A 407 -7.52 7.73 6.32
C CYS A 407 -8.00 8.75 7.36
N PHE A 408 -7.41 8.78 8.54
CA PHE A 408 -7.69 9.85 9.52
C PHE A 408 -7.04 11.18 9.09
N HIS A 409 -5.98 11.13 8.28
CA HIS A 409 -5.38 12.34 7.70
C HIS A 409 -6.32 12.94 6.63
N SER A 410 -6.81 12.11 5.72
CA SER A 410 -7.77 12.47 4.67
C SER A 410 -8.19 11.20 3.93
N PRO A 411 -9.33 11.21 3.20
CA PRO A 411 -9.71 10.03 2.40
C PRO A 411 -8.62 9.66 1.40
N LYS A 412 -8.16 8.39 1.42
CA LYS A 412 -7.08 7.90 0.55
C LYS A 412 -7.06 6.37 0.46
N ASP A 413 -6.32 5.88 -0.53
CA ASP A 413 -6.16 4.44 -0.79
C ASP A 413 -5.06 3.80 0.08
N ILE A 414 -4.89 2.48 -0.06
CA ILE A 414 -3.91 1.72 0.72
C ILE A 414 -2.47 2.17 0.43
N PRO A 415 -2.02 2.30 -0.85
CA PRO A 415 -0.66 2.80 -1.13
C PRO A 415 -0.36 4.16 -0.51
N SER A 416 -1.30 5.10 -0.62
CA SER A 416 -1.16 6.44 -0.02
C SER A 416 -1.14 6.37 1.50
N SER A 417 -1.94 5.47 2.10
CA SER A 417 -1.97 5.27 3.56
C SER A 417 -0.65 4.71 4.09
N VAL A 418 -0.03 3.80 3.36
CA VAL A 418 1.30 3.24 3.70
C VAL A 418 2.38 4.32 3.54
N THR A 419 2.28 5.13 2.49
CA THR A 419 3.21 6.25 2.25
C THR A 419 3.13 7.29 3.40
N ASP A 420 1.91 7.67 3.80
CA ASP A 420 1.70 8.56 4.97
C ASP A 420 2.34 8.00 6.24
N ALA A 421 2.18 6.70 6.46
CA ALA A 421 2.71 6.02 7.66
C ALA A 421 4.24 6.10 7.71
N SER A 422 4.90 5.80 6.59
CA SER A 422 6.36 5.92 6.49
C SER A 422 6.82 7.37 6.63
N ALA A 423 6.06 8.33 6.08
CA ALA A 423 6.37 9.76 6.22
C ALA A 423 6.25 10.21 7.70
N ALA A 424 5.22 9.75 8.41
CA ALA A 424 5.06 10.03 9.84
C ALA A 424 6.22 9.42 10.63
N ALA A 425 6.63 8.19 10.28
CA ALA A 425 7.80 7.54 10.90
C ALA A 425 9.08 8.38 10.65
N ALA A 426 9.27 8.91 9.43
CA ALA A 426 10.40 9.79 9.11
C ALA A 426 10.44 11.03 9.99
N LYS A 427 9.30 11.68 10.19
CA LYS A 427 9.22 12.90 11.02
C LYS A 427 9.45 12.59 12.50
N ALA A 428 8.90 11.48 13.01
CA ALA A 428 9.16 11.02 14.39
C ALA A 428 10.66 10.69 14.56
N GLY A 429 11.24 9.97 13.59
CA GLY A 429 12.66 9.61 13.59
C GLY A 429 13.59 10.83 13.58
N ALA A 430 13.23 11.87 12.81
CA ALA A 430 13.97 13.14 12.79
C ALA A 430 13.93 13.82 14.16
N LEU A 431 12.75 13.92 14.75
CA LEU A 431 12.56 14.51 16.09
C LEU A 431 13.39 13.78 17.16
N LEU A 432 13.45 12.46 17.07
CA LEU A 432 14.03 11.59 18.11
C LEU A 432 15.42 11.05 17.75
N SER A 433 16.07 11.58 16.68
CA SER A 433 17.33 11.02 16.15
C SER A 433 18.43 10.84 17.21
N GLY A 434 18.52 11.76 18.17
CA GLY A 434 19.51 11.70 19.27
C GLY A 434 19.24 10.61 20.31
N THR A 435 18.07 9.95 20.26
CA THR A 435 17.68 8.89 21.21
C THR A 435 17.57 7.51 20.55
N ARG A 436 18.01 7.40 19.30
CA ARG A 436 18.02 6.14 18.57
C ARG A 436 18.80 5.07 19.36
N PHE A 437 18.24 3.88 19.46
CA PHE A 437 18.78 2.73 20.23
C PHE A 437 18.83 2.91 21.76
N SER A 438 18.28 3.99 22.32
CA SER A 438 18.31 4.22 23.77
C SER A 438 17.38 3.26 24.54
N LEU A 439 16.26 2.85 23.93
CA LEU A 439 15.26 1.97 24.56
C LEU A 439 15.03 0.66 23.77
N SER A 440 15.59 0.55 22.58
CA SER A 440 15.40 -0.64 21.77
C SER A 440 16.13 -1.85 22.36
N LYS A 441 15.47 -2.99 22.30
CA LYS A 441 16.00 -4.29 22.76
C LYS A 441 16.74 -4.96 21.60
N LYS A 442 17.82 -5.68 21.90
CA LYS A 442 18.51 -6.50 20.91
C LYS A 442 17.91 -7.92 20.93
N LYS A 443 17.64 -8.47 19.77
CA LYS A 443 17.14 -9.83 19.66
C LYS A 443 18.29 -10.82 19.93
N GLU A 444 18.17 -11.59 20.99
CA GLU A 444 19.08 -12.70 21.25
C GLU A 444 18.56 -13.91 20.49
N LEU A 445 19.24 -14.28 19.43
CA LEU A 445 18.91 -15.51 18.70
C LEU A 445 19.37 -16.71 19.53
N PRO A 446 18.62 -17.81 19.52
CA PRO A 446 19.09 -19.04 20.15
C PRO A 446 20.42 -19.45 19.49
N PRO A 447 21.32 -20.06 20.22
CA PRO A 447 22.56 -20.54 19.60
C PRO A 447 22.21 -21.50 18.45
N GLU A 448 22.75 -21.23 17.27
CA GLU A 448 22.57 -22.13 16.13
C GLU A 448 23.25 -23.45 16.41
N ILE A 449 22.62 -24.55 16.00
CA ILE A 449 23.26 -25.85 16.01
C ILE A 449 24.45 -25.74 15.03
N PRO A 450 25.67 -26.02 15.46
CA PRO A 450 26.83 -25.89 14.57
C PRO A 450 26.62 -26.62 13.26
N ASP A 451 26.98 -25.99 12.16
CA ASP A 451 26.84 -26.57 10.81
C ASP A 451 27.53 -27.91 10.69
N THR A 452 28.62 -28.07 11.40
CA THR A 452 29.38 -29.35 11.50
C THR A 452 28.57 -30.47 12.17
N ALA A 453 27.63 -30.11 13.06
CA ALA A 453 26.79 -31.12 13.74
C ALA A 453 25.61 -31.56 12.83
N ILE A 454 25.30 -30.82 11.78
CA ILE A 454 24.21 -31.13 10.84
C ILE A 454 24.78 -31.87 9.59
N LYS A 455 25.99 -31.49 9.20
CA LYS A 455 26.65 -32.02 8.01
C LYS A 455 26.94 -33.55 8.20
N GLY A 456 26.31 -34.38 7.38
CA GLY A 456 26.43 -35.85 7.47
C GLY A 456 25.44 -36.49 8.43
N GLU A 457 24.61 -35.73 9.17
CA GLU A 457 23.52 -36.28 9.97
C GLU A 457 22.39 -36.81 9.08
N ARG A 458 21.75 -37.85 9.53
CA ARG A 458 20.53 -38.39 8.90
C ARG A 458 19.48 -37.22 8.88
N PRO A 459 18.86 -36.94 7.75
CA PRO A 459 17.76 -35.97 7.71
C PRO A 459 16.60 -36.41 8.61
N ARG A 460 16.01 -35.42 9.31
CA ARG A 460 14.79 -35.59 10.13
C ARG A 460 13.87 -34.44 9.72
N SER A 461 12.97 -34.74 8.78
CA SER A 461 12.13 -33.74 8.14
C SER A 461 10.78 -33.58 8.87
N GLY A 462 10.39 -32.32 9.07
CA GLY A 462 9.04 -31.98 9.50
C GLY A 462 8.27 -31.35 8.36
N ILE A 463 7.05 -31.81 8.11
CA ILE A 463 6.20 -31.31 7.01
C ILE A 463 4.96 -30.64 7.61
N PHE A 464 4.69 -29.40 7.19
CA PHE A 464 3.53 -28.60 7.65
C PHE A 464 2.66 -28.27 6.46
N VAL A 465 1.44 -28.87 6.41
CA VAL A 465 0.53 -28.74 5.26
C VAL A 465 -0.56 -27.72 5.58
N CYS A 466 -0.63 -26.66 4.77
CA CYS A 466 -1.54 -25.53 4.94
C CYS A 466 -2.88 -25.78 4.25
N GLN A 467 -3.98 -25.52 4.95
CA GLN A 467 -5.32 -25.52 4.35
C GLN A 467 -5.60 -24.21 3.60
N CYS A 468 -5.00 -23.10 4.03
CA CYS A 468 -5.20 -21.75 3.49
C CYS A 468 -6.69 -21.39 3.31
N GLY A 469 -7.51 -21.76 4.32
CA GLY A 469 -8.95 -21.69 4.19
C GLY A 469 -9.44 -22.48 2.98
N ILE A 470 -10.25 -21.89 2.13
CA ILE A 470 -10.73 -22.56 0.91
C ILE A 470 -9.74 -22.47 -0.27
N ASN A 471 -8.70 -21.65 -0.18
CA ASN A 471 -7.75 -21.48 -1.31
C ASN A 471 -6.96 -22.75 -1.64
N ILE A 472 -6.71 -23.60 -0.64
CA ILE A 472 -6.09 -24.91 -0.84
C ILE A 472 -7.13 -26.00 -0.53
N ALA A 473 -7.67 -26.02 0.69
CA ALA A 473 -8.58 -27.08 1.13
C ALA A 473 -9.93 -27.09 0.42
N GLY A 474 -10.27 -26.05 -0.33
CA GLY A 474 -11.46 -26.02 -1.19
C GLY A 474 -11.33 -26.90 -2.44
N VAL A 475 -10.09 -27.27 -2.81
CA VAL A 475 -9.77 -28.07 -4.01
C VAL A 475 -8.96 -29.31 -3.64
N VAL A 476 -7.90 -29.13 -2.83
CA VAL A 476 -6.95 -30.21 -2.45
C VAL A 476 -7.44 -30.89 -1.16
N ASP A 477 -7.45 -32.20 -1.14
CA ASP A 477 -7.69 -33.02 0.07
C ASP A 477 -6.41 -32.96 0.95
N VAL A 478 -6.34 -31.96 1.82
CA VAL A 478 -5.18 -31.71 2.67
C VAL A 478 -4.88 -32.91 3.61
N PRO A 479 -5.88 -33.54 4.26
CA PRO A 479 -5.63 -34.78 5.01
C PRO A 479 -4.99 -35.88 4.16
N ALA A 480 -5.39 -36.08 2.92
CA ALA A 480 -4.80 -37.09 2.03
C ALA A 480 -3.33 -36.75 1.70
N VAL A 481 -3.01 -35.46 1.50
CA VAL A 481 -1.63 -34.98 1.27
C VAL A 481 -0.78 -35.24 2.53
N ALA A 482 -1.27 -34.86 3.70
CA ALA A 482 -0.58 -35.09 4.98
C ALA A 482 -0.38 -36.59 5.27
N GLY A 483 -1.40 -37.40 4.98
CA GLY A 483 -1.34 -38.85 5.10
C GLY A 483 -0.23 -39.47 4.24
N SER A 484 -0.16 -39.01 2.96
CA SER A 484 0.88 -39.42 2.02
C SER A 484 2.28 -39.01 2.52
N ALA A 485 2.40 -37.81 3.02
CA ALA A 485 3.65 -37.20 3.50
C ALA A 485 4.27 -38.02 4.65
N ARG A 486 3.44 -38.64 5.51
CA ARG A 486 3.92 -39.44 6.66
C ARG A 486 4.70 -40.69 6.25
N SER A 487 4.53 -41.17 5.02
CA SER A 487 5.20 -42.37 4.52
C SER A 487 6.51 -42.06 3.77
N LEU A 488 6.83 -40.76 3.59
CA LEU A 488 8.03 -40.36 2.83
C LEU A 488 9.31 -40.62 3.63
N PRO A 489 10.43 -40.90 2.93
CA PRO A 489 11.71 -41.13 3.61
C PRO A 489 12.13 -39.91 4.46
N PHE A 490 12.73 -40.19 5.61
CA PHE A 490 13.27 -39.19 6.54
C PHE A 490 12.23 -38.25 7.19
N VAL A 491 10.93 -38.49 6.99
CA VAL A 491 9.87 -37.69 7.62
C VAL A 491 9.61 -38.21 9.03
N GLU A 492 9.79 -37.35 10.02
CA GLU A 492 9.59 -37.68 11.44
C GLU A 492 8.34 -37.03 12.02
N TYR A 493 7.81 -35.96 11.35
CA TYR A 493 6.66 -35.24 11.85
C TYR A 493 5.85 -34.63 10.69
N VAL A 494 4.52 -34.75 10.75
CA VAL A 494 3.61 -34.11 9.78
C VAL A 494 2.43 -33.49 10.52
N ASP A 495 2.15 -32.24 10.24
CA ASP A 495 1.03 -31.50 10.82
C ASP A 495 0.22 -30.79 9.75
N GLU A 496 -1.07 -30.58 10.05
CA GLU A 496 -2.02 -29.86 9.19
C GLU A 496 -2.39 -28.54 9.88
N ASN A 497 -2.30 -27.44 9.16
CA ASN A 497 -2.52 -26.14 9.74
C ASN A 497 -3.56 -25.36 8.92
N LEU A 498 -4.47 -24.69 9.61
CA LEU A 498 -5.48 -23.86 8.92
C LEU A 498 -4.78 -22.75 8.10
N PHE A 499 -3.84 -22.05 8.74
CA PHE A 499 -3.00 -21.03 8.09
C PHE A 499 -1.57 -21.15 8.60
N SER A 500 -0.68 -21.76 7.81
CA SER A 500 0.73 -21.93 8.23
C SER A 500 1.45 -20.60 8.50
N CYS A 501 0.98 -19.51 7.89
CA CYS A 501 1.55 -18.16 8.08
C CYS A 501 1.05 -17.45 9.35
N SER A 502 0.10 -18.03 10.11
CA SER A 502 -0.41 -17.38 11.33
C SER A 502 0.60 -17.49 12.49
N GLN A 503 0.52 -16.57 13.43
CA GLN A 503 1.45 -16.50 14.56
C GLN A 503 1.47 -17.80 15.37
N ASP A 504 0.31 -18.35 15.70
CA ASP A 504 0.20 -19.58 16.48
C ASP A 504 0.83 -20.79 15.76
N THR A 505 0.67 -20.87 14.43
CA THR A 505 1.29 -21.92 13.65
C THR A 505 2.82 -21.77 13.60
N GLN A 506 3.34 -20.53 13.52
CA GLN A 506 4.77 -20.29 13.61
C GLN A 506 5.33 -20.77 14.95
N GLU A 507 4.60 -20.56 16.05
CA GLU A 507 4.94 -21.06 17.38
C GLU A 507 4.88 -22.59 17.41
N THR A 508 3.87 -23.20 16.77
CA THR A 508 3.74 -24.66 16.65
C THR A 508 4.90 -25.25 15.86
N ILE A 509 5.29 -24.66 14.73
CA ILE A 509 6.44 -25.09 13.92
C ILE A 509 7.72 -25.05 14.77
N THR A 510 7.96 -23.93 15.48
CA THR A 510 9.12 -23.77 16.36
C THR A 510 9.17 -24.86 17.43
N LYS A 511 8.03 -25.14 18.06
CA LYS A 511 7.89 -26.17 19.08
C LYS A 511 8.15 -27.57 18.52
N ALA A 512 7.55 -27.91 17.38
CA ALA A 512 7.73 -29.19 16.71
C ALA A 512 9.20 -29.43 16.33
N ILE A 513 9.88 -28.42 15.81
CA ILE A 513 11.33 -28.51 15.48
C ILE A 513 12.13 -28.95 16.73
N LYS A 514 11.86 -28.34 17.87
CA LYS A 514 12.58 -28.62 19.11
C LYS A 514 12.21 -29.99 19.70
N GLU A 515 10.91 -30.29 19.77
CA GLU A 515 10.40 -31.53 20.37
C GLU A 515 10.81 -32.79 19.59
N HIS A 516 10.73 -32.74 18.28
CA HIS A 516 11.05 -33.86 17.39
C HIS A 516 12.48 -33.81 16.87
N LYS A 517 13.29 -32.82 17.33
CA LYS A 517 14.70 -32.64 16.95
C LYS A 517 14.86 -32.60 15.41
N LEU A 518 13.92 -31.90 14.74
CA LEU A 518 13.94 -31.81 13.28
C LEU A 518 15.17 -31.01 12.83
N ASN A 519 15.79 -31.41 11.73
CA ASN A 519 16.91 -30.71 11.12
C ASN A 519 16.61 -30.31 9.66
N ARG A 520 15.40 -30.59 9.19
CA ARG A 520 14.88 -30.18 7.88
C ARG A 520 13.41 -29.81 8.01
N VAL A 521 12.96 -28.79 7.26
CA VAL A 521 11.57 -28.33 7.35
C VAL A 521 10.98 -28.13 5.95
N VAL A 522 9.78 -28.67 5.72
CA VAL A 522 8.97 -28.43 4.51
C VAL A 522 7.67 -27.77 4.92
N VAL A 523 7.32 -26.67 4.24
CA VAL A 523 6.00 -26.05 4.41
C VAL A 523 5.26 -26.13 3.07
N ALA A 524 4.24 -26.97 3.02
CA ALA A 524 3.38 -27.15 1.85
C ALA A 524 2.24 -26.11 1.93
N SER A 525 2.35 -25.04 1.16
CA SER A 525 1.43 -23.90 1.31
C SER A 525 1.38 -23.06 0.02
N CYS A 526 1.37 -21.75 0.16
CA CYS A 526 1.35 -20.77 -0.93
C CYS A 526 2.74 -20.59 -1.56
N SER A 527 2.88 -19.56 -2.41
CA SER A 527 4.15 -19.25 -3.09
C SER A 527 5.25 -18.82 -2.11
N PRO A 528 6.49 -19.29 -2.31
CA PRO A 528 7.66 -18.76 -1.59
C PRO A 528 7.76 -17.23 -1.63
N GLN A 529 7.41 -16.61 -2.78
CA GLN A 529 7.42 -15.15 -2.92
C GLN A 529 6.62 -14.41 -1.83
N THR A 530 5.61 -15.08 -1.26
CA THR A 530 4.74 -14.45 -0.25
C THR A 530 5.30 -14.59 1.16
N HIS A 531 5.78 -15.79 1.53
CA HIS A 531 6.05 -16.09 2.93
C HIS A 531 7.38 -16.80 3.21
N GLU A 532 8.28 -16.95 2.24
CA GLU A 532 9.56 -17.65 2.46
C GLU A 532 10.36 -17.01 3.61
N ALA A 533 10.49 -15.70 3.60
CA ALA A 533 11.23 -14.98 4.64
C ALA A 533 10.66 -15.22 6.04
N LEU A 534 9.33 -15.29 6.16
CA LEU A 534 8.64 -15.57 7.42
C LEU A 534 9.02 -16.98 7.96
N PHE A 535 8.98 -18.00 7.10
CA PHE A 535 9.29 -19.37 7.52
C PHE A 535 10.79 -19.55 7.78
N GLN A 536 11.64 -18.88 7.00
CA GLN A 536 13.10 -18.86 7.24
C GLN A 536 13.40 -18.28 8.62
N GLU A 537 12.73 -17.20 8.99
CA GLU A 537 12.89 -16.60 10.32
C GLU A 537 12.41 -17.56 11.41
N THR A 538 11.31 -18.26 11.20
CA THR A 538 10.78 -19.25 12.16
C THR A 538 11.78 -20.41 12.38
N VAL A 539 12.36 -20.91 11.31
CA VAL A 539 13.38 -21.95 11.34
C VAL A 539 14.63 -21.44 12.10
N ARG A 540 15.09 -20.22 11.79
CA ARG A 540 16.22 -19.57 12.48
C ARG A 540 15.96 -19.39 13.98
N ASN A 541 14.74 -18.95 14.35
CA ASN A 541 14.32 -18.78 15.75
C ASN A 541 14.24 -20.11 16.50
N SER A 542 14.23 -21.23 15.77
CA SER A 542 14.25 -22.58 16.36
C SER A 542 15.68 -23.09 16.62
N GLY A 543 16.70 -22.34 16.14
CA GLY A 543 18.11 -22.67 16.34
C GLY A 543 18.74 -23.46 15.19
N ILE A 544 18.08 -23.62 14.03
CA ILE A 544 18.67 -24.28 12.86
C ILE A 544 18.86 -23.30 11.71
N ASN A 545 19.83 -23.56 10.85
CA ASN A 545 20.18 -22.73 9.72
C ASN A 545 18.93 -22.54 8.82
N LYS A 546 18.60 -21.28 8.49
CA LYS A 546 17.35 -20.96 7.79
C LYS A 546 17.24 -21.52 6.36
N TYR A 547 18.35 -22.00 5.80
CA TYR A 547 18.39 -22.61 4.47
C TYR A 547 18.10 -24.12 4.50
N LEU A 548 17.90 -24.72 5.69
CA LEU A 548 17.48 -26.11 5.84
C LEU A 548 15.94 -26.22 5.77
N PHE A 549 15.35 -25.47 4.89
CA PHE A 549 13.91 -25.26 4.75
C PHE A 549 13.54 -25.07 3.29
N GLU A 550 12.35 -25.55 2.90
CA GLU A 550 11.83 -25.37 1.54
C GLU A 550 10.29 -25.28 1.56
N MET A 551 9.71 -24.59 0.60
CA MET A 551 8.25 -24.51 0.42
C MET A 551 7.77 -25.34 -0.78
N ALA A 552 6.75 -26.15 -0.57
CA ALA A 552 6.00 -26.80 -1.66
C ALA A 552 4.80 -25.92 -2.00
N ASN A 553 4.75 -25.37 -3.21
CA ASN A 553 3.68 -24.45 -3.62
C ASN A 553 2.45 -25.22 -4.09
N ILE A 554 1.61 -25.65 -3.14
CA ILE A 554 0.37 -26.39 -3.40
C ILE A 554 -0.86 -25.48 -3.62
N ARG A 555 -0.64 -24.15 -3.69
CA ARG A 555 -1.69 -23.17 -3.99
C ARG A 555 -1.58 -22.69 -5.44
N ASN A 556 -0.61 -21.78 -5.72
CA ASN A 556 -0.48 -21.13 -7.03
C ASN A 556 -0.17 -22.13 -8.16
N GLN A 557 0.63 -23.17 -7.87
CA GLN A 557 1.02 -24.20 -8.85
C GLN A 557 0.10 -25.43 -8.83
N CYS A 558 -0.92 -25.46 -7.97
CA CYS A 558 -1.76 -26.63 -7.78
C CYS A 558 -3.24 -26.25 -7.64
N SER A 559 -3.73 -25.91 -6.44
CA SER A 559 -5.17 -25.73 -6.22
C SER A 559 -5.80 -24.64 -7.12
N TRP A 560 -5.07 -23.56 -7.41
CA TRP A 560 -5.60 -22.49 -8.26
C TRP A 560 -5.62 -22.85 -9.75
N VAL A 561 -4.62 -23.58 -10.26
CA VAL A 561 -4.54 -23.90 -11.68
C VAL A 561 -5.27 -25.20 -12.05
N HIS A 562 -5.75 -25.93 -11.05
CA HIS A 562 -6.48 -27.19 -11.22
C HIS A 562 -7.77 -27.20 -10.39
N ALA A 563 -8.41 -26.06 -10.23
CA ALA A 563 -9.62 -25.92 -9.42
C ALA A 563 -10.80 -26.76 -9.96
N ASP A 564 -10.79 -27.03 -11.25
CA ASP A 564 -11.81 -27.83 -11.96
C ASP A 564 -11.60 -29.36 -11.79
N ASN A 565 -10.49 -29.81 -11.20
CA ASN A 565 -10.19 -31.24 -11.04
C ASN A 565 -9.53 -31.52 -9.68
N PRO A 566 -10.32 -31.56 -8.58
CA PRO A 566 -9.79 -31.74 -7.22
C PRO A 566 -8.96 -33.02 -7.00
N GLU A 567 -9.32 -34.13 -7.67
CA GLU A 567 -8.59 -35.40 -7.56
C GLU A 567 -7.15 -35.25 -8.09
N ALA A 568 -7.04 -34.76 -9.34
CA ALA A 568 -5.73 -34.51 -9.96
C ALA A 568 -4.93 -33.42 -9.21
N ALA A 569 -5.60 -32.41 -8.69
CA ALA A 569 -4.97 -31.37 -7.85
C ALA A 569 -4.39 -31.99 -6.56
N THR A 570 -5.13 -32.91 -5.93
CA THR A 570 -4.67 -33.58 -4.72
C THR A 570 -3.44 -34.46 -5.01
N ASP A 571 -3.43 -35.20 -6.13
CA ASP A 571 -2.29 -36.03 -6.51
C ASP A 571 -1.08 -35.15 -6.85
N LYS A 572 -1.27 -34.08 -7.59
CA LYS A 572 -0.20 -33.09 -7.85
C LYS A 572 0.36 -32.49 -6.56
N ALA A 573 -0.50 -32.20 -5.58
CA ALA A 573 -0.04 -31.70 -4.27
C ALA A 573 0.85 -32.72 -3.55
N LYS A 574 0.49 -34.01 -3.60
CA LYS A 574 1.32 -35.10 -3.05
C LYS A 574 2.68 -35.14 -3.74
N ASP A 575 2.71 -35.04 -5.08
CA ASP A 575 3.94 -35.01 -5.87
C ASP A 575 4.82 -33.82 -5.50
N LEU A 576 4.24 -32.62 -5.42
CA LEU A 576 5.00 -31.41 -5.03
C LEU A 576 5.61 -31.55 -3.64
N VAL A 577 4.86 -32.12 -2.68
CA VAL A 577 5.37 -32.35 -1.32
C VAL A 577 6.49 -33.41 -1.35
N ARG A 578 6.32 -34.49 -2.10
CA ARG A 578 7.33 -35.54 -2.24
C ARG A 578 8.62 -34.97 -2.85
N MET A 579 8.53 -34.25 -3.98
CA MET A 579 9.65 -33.58 -4.63
C MET A 579 10.41 -32.67 -3.67
N THR A 580 9.67 -31.84 -2.94
CA THR A 580 10.25 -30.89 -1.98
C THR A 580 10.94 -31.61 -0.82
N THR A 581 10.36 -32.71 -0.34
CA THR A 581 10.91 -33.52 0.77
C THR A 581 12.24 -34.17 0.34
N GLU A 582 12.32 -34.70 -0.88
CA GLU A 582 13.56 -35.29 -1.40
C GLU A 582 14.66 -34.22 -1.55
N LYS A 583 14.31 -33.02 -2.05
CA LYS A 583 15.25 -31.91 -2.12
C LYS A 583 15.76 -31.50 -0.73
N VAL A 584 14.81 -31.32 0.21
CA VAL A 584 15.13 -30.83 1.58
C VAL A 584 16.08 -31.82 2.29
N ALA A 585 15.95 -33.09 2.06
CA ALA A 585 16.85 -34.11 2.63
C ALA A 585 18.32 -33.90 2.22
N LEU A 586 18.54 -33.26 1.07
CA LEU A 586 19.90 -33.00 0.52
C LEU A 586 20.39 -31.57 0.79
N LEU A 587 19.60 -30.72 1.45
CA LEU A 587 20.05 -29.37 1.74
C LEU A 587 21.17 -29.35 2.79
N GLU A 588 22.09 -28.42 2.62
CA GLU A 588 23.18 -28.17 3.57
C GLU A 588 23.05 -26.78 4.16
N PRO A 589 23.57 -26.52 5.37
CA PRO A 589 23.62 -25.18 5.93
C PRO A 589 24.39 -24.26 4.99
N LEU A 590 23.86 -23.05 4.75
CA LEU A 590 24.53 -22.07 3.92
C LEU A 590 25.01 -20.89 4.79
N PRO A 591 26.22 -20.39 4.57
CA PRO A 591 26.75 -19.25 5.33
C PRO A 591 26.19 -17.92 4.80
N GLU A 592 26.11 -16.95 5.67
CA GLU A 592 25.84 -15.55 5.34
C GLU A 592 27.04 -14.71 5.76
N ASN A 593 27.42 -13.76 4.94
CA ASN A 593 28.51 -12.82 5.26
C ASN A 593 27.93 -11.52 5.78
N GLU A 594 28.56 -10.93 6.79
CA GLU A 594 28.20 -9.60 7.31
C GLU A 594 28.99 -8.53 6.53
N LEU A 595 28.30 -7.47 6.15
CA LEU A 595 28.90 -6.34 5.44
C LEU A 595 28.51 -5.04 6.16
N GLU A 596 29.49 -4.18 6.43
CA GLU A 596 29.24 -2.86 7.01
C GLU A 596 28.49 -1.98 6.03
N ILE A 597 27.64 -1.08 6.54
CA ILE A 597 26.84 -0.14 5.72
C ILE A 597 27.49 1.24 5.78
N THR A 598 27.76 1.82 4.62
CA THR A 598 28.20 3.21 4.48
C THR A 598 27.09 4.16 4.98
N GLN A 599 27.35 4.93 6.03
CA GLN A 599 26.38 5.77 6.72
C GLN A 599 26.17 7.11 5.99
N ALA A 600 25.81 7.01 4.68
CA ALA A 600 25.54 8.17 3.83
C ALA A 600 24.44 7.82 2.83
N ALA A 601 23.75 8.83 2.35
CA ALA A 601 22.70 8.71 1.34
C ALA A 601 23.02 9.54 0.11
N LEU A 602 22.57 9.08 -1.07
CA LEU A 602 22.58 9.85 -2.32
C LEU A 602 21.15 10.18 -2.71
N VAL A 603 20.85 11.44 -2.94
CA VAL A 603 19.54 11.91 -3.44
C VAL A 603 19.76 12.52 -4.83
N ILE A 604 19.04 11.99 -5.84
CA ILE A 604 19.20 12.38 -7.25
C ILE A 604 18.01 13.23 -7.69
N GLY A 605 18.29 14.50 -7.97
CA GLY A 605 17.34 15.54 -8.32
C GLY A 605 17.37 16.67 -7.29
N GLY A 606 17.02 17.88 -7.70
CA GLY A 606 17.09 19.08 -6.86
C GLY A 606 15.75 19.80 -6.68
N GLY A 607 14.63 19.14 -6.93
CA GLY A 607 13.29 19.69 -6.72
C GLY A 607 12.85 19.67 -5.26
N ILE A 608 11.58 20.02 -5.01
CA ILE A 608 11.03 20.15 -3.66
C ILE A 608 10.96 18.81 -2.91
N ALA A 609 10.68 17.71 -3.62
CA ALA A 609 10.62 16.37 -3.01
C ALA A 609 12.02 15.91 -2.58
N GLU A 610 13.00 16.11 -3.46
CA GLU A 610 14.41 15.73 -3.24
C GLU A 610 15.00 16.50 -2.05
N MET A 611 14.76 17.81 -2.02
CA MET A 611 15.21 18.65 -0.89
C MET A 611 14.54 18.21 0.42
N ALA A 612 13.25 17.85 0.39
CA ALA A 612 12.54 17.35 1.58
C ALA A 612 13.11 15.99 2.04
N ALA A 613 13.48 15.11 1.11
CA ALA A 613 14.10 13.83 1.44
C ALA A 613 15.49 14.05 2.06
N ALA A 614 16.31 14.90 1.43
CA ALA A 614 17.67 15.22 1.90
C ALA A 614 17.62 15.86 3.30
N GLN A 615 16.71 16.82 3.50
CA GLN A 615 16.53 17.46 4.80
C GLN A 615 16.18 16.43 5.89
N ASN A 616 15.22 15.53 5.60
CA ASN A 616 14.82 14.52 6.58
C ASN A 616 15.96 13.55 6.90
N LEU A 617 16.75 13.13 5.89
CA LEU A 617 17.91 12.25 6.10
C LEU A 617 18.95 12.95 7.01
N SER A 618 19.21 14.23 6.76
CA SER A 618 20.13 15.05 7.59
C SER A 618 19.60 15.18 9.03
N GLU A 619 18.31 15.51 9.18
CA GLU A 619 17.65 15.62 10.51
C GLU A 619 17.77 14.30 11.28
N GLN A 620 17.80 13.16 10.58
CA GLN A 620 17.99 11.85 11.19
C GLN A 620 19.47 11.48 11.42
N GLY A 621 20.40 12.38 11.06
CA GLY A 621 21.83 12.24 11.40
C GLY A 621 22.69 11.62 10.30
N TYR A 622 22.19 11.55 9.05
CA TYR A 622 22.91 10.90 7.95
C TYR A 622 23.47 11.93 6.96
N ARG A 623 24.75 11.78 6.62
CA ARG A 623 25.39 12.56 5.55
C ARG A 623 24.63 12.30 4.24
N THR A 624 24.29 13.36 3.51
CA THR A 624 23.47 13.27 2.31
C THR A 624 24.08 14.04 1.16
N TYR A 625 24.37 13.35 0.07
CA TYR A 625 24.78 13.96 -1.20
C TYR A 625 23.50 14.28 -2.00
N LEU A 626 23.30 15.54 -2.36
CA LEU A 626 22.16 15.98 -3.18
C LEU A 626 22.70 16.42 -4.53
N ILE A 627 22.38 15.68 -5.60
CA ILE A 627 22.91 15.97 -6.94
C ILE A 627 21.80 16.44 -7.89
N GLU A 628 22.06 17.52 -8.63
CA GLU A 628 21.09 18.11 -9.57
C GLU A 628 21.78 18.36 -10.92
N LYS A 629 21.10 17.97 -12.00
CA LYS A 629 21.63 18.15 -13.38
C LYS A 629 21.64 19.62 -13.84
N SER A 630 20.73 20.44 -13.31
CA SER A 630 20.67 21.86 -13.65
C SER A 630 21.59 22.69 -12.76
N ASP A 631 21.73 23.97 -13.10
CA ASP A 631 22.60 24.92 -12.39
C ASP A 631 21.95 25.48 -11.11
N ARG A 632 20.72 25.02 -10.76
CA ARG A 632 20.00 25.51 -9.59
C ARG A 632 19.01 24.48 -9.03
N LEU A 633 18.73 24.61 -7.74
CA LEU A 633 17.71 23.84 -7.05
C LEU A 633 16.30 24.41 -7.30
N GLY A 634 15.27 23.63 -7.03
CA GLY A 634 13.87 24.05 -7.02
C GLY A 634 12.97 23.27 -7.98
N GLY A 635 13.50 22.78 -9.08
CA GLY A 635 12.72 21.98 -10.04
C GLY A 635 11.44 22.66 -10.51
N ASN A 636 10.38 21.88 -10.68
CA ASN A 636 9.06 22.40 -11.13
C ASN A 636 8.44 23.40 -10.13
N ALA A 637 8.79 23.32 -8.85
CA ALA A 637 8.23 24.24 -7.85
C ALA A 637 8.58 25.71 -8.15
N LEU A 638 9.66 25.98 -8.90
CA LEU A 638 10.02 27.32 -9.36
C LEU A 638 8.93 27.95 -10.25
N ASN A 639 8.07 27.13 -10.86
CA ASN A 639 7.05 27.58 -11.82
C ASN A 639 5.62 27.56 -11.24
N LEU A 640 5.47 27.20 -9.96
CA LEU A 640 4.14 27.07 -9.33
C LEU A 640 3.88 28.25 -8.38
N TYR A 641 2.67 28.79 -8.41
CA TYR A 641 2.29 29.97 -7.62
C TYR A 641 1.93 29.60 -6.18
N GLN A 642 0.92 28.76 -6.02
CA GLN A 642 0.45 28.36 -4.68
C GLN A 642 -0.01 26.90 -4.65
N THR A 643 -0.06 26.30 -3.45
CA THR A 643 -0.60 24.95 -3.24
C THR A 643 -2.13 24.99 -3.34
N TRP A 644 -2.76 23.82 -3.43
CA TRP A 644 -4.22 23.73 -3.43
C TRP A 644 -4.86 24.24 -2.12
N LYS A 645 -4.07 24.36 -1.05
CA LYS A 645 -4.50 24.96 0.23
C LYS A 645 -4.23 26.49 0.30
N GLY A 646 -3.76 27.08 -0.78
CA GLY A 646 -3.48 28.53 -0.86
C GLY A 646 -2.15 28.97 -0.24
N GLU A 647 -1.22 28.03 0.04
CA GLU A 647 0.07 28.37 0.64
C GLU A 647 1.09 28.78 -0.43
N ASP A 648 1.91 29.80 -0.12
CA ASP A 648 2.92 30.39 -1.00
C ASP A 648 4.10 29.44 -1.20
N ILE A 649 4.21 28.88 -2.41
CA ILE A 649 5.25 27.92 -2.79
C ILE A 649 6.60 28.62 -2.86
N GLN A 650 6.67 29.84 -3.41
CA GLN A 650 7.94 30.55 -3.63
C GLN A 650 8.60 30.92 -2.30
N LYS A 651 7.80 31.35 -1.33
CA LYS A 651 8.28 31.66 0.03
C LYS A 651 8.85 30.40 0.70
N HIS A 652 8.14 29.28 0.63
CA HIS A 652 8.61 28.01 1.21
C HIS A 652 9.88 27.51 0.50
N LEU A 653 9.90 27.54 -0.83
CA LEU A 653 11.00 27.06 -1.66
C LEU A 653 12.29 27.82 -1.33
N LYS A 654 12.19 29.15 -1.19
CA LYS A 654 13.34 30.00 -0.84
C LYS A 654 13.92 29.64 0.53
N ALA A 655 13.04 29.38 1.51
CA ALA A 655 13.46 28.96 2.86
C ALA A 655 14.13 27.58 2.80
N LEU A 656 13.51 26.61 2.13
CA LEU A 656 14.04 25.25 2.00
C LEU A 656 15.41 25.25 1.32
N MET A 657 15.58 26.00 0.24
CA MET A 657 16.88 26.13 -0.47
C MET A 657 17.95 26.73 0.44
N ALA A 658 17.60 27.68 1.30
CA ALA A 658 18.53 28.28 2.26
C ALA A 658 18.93 27.24 3.34
N ASP A 659 17.94 26.49 3.85
CA ASP A 659 18.19 25.42 4.84
C ASP A 659 19.15 24.37 4.26
N ILE A 660 18.92 23.90 3.03
CA ILE A 660 19.76 22.91 2.34
C ILE A 660 21.20 23.41 2.22
N LYS A 661 21.39 24.72 1.86
CA LYS A 661 22.74 25.30 1.69
C LYS A 661 23.48 25.47 3.02
N SER A 662 22.76 25.66 4.12
CA SER A 662 23.38 25.89 5.43
C SER A 662 23.57 24.62 6.25
N ASP A 663 23.00 23.49 5.82
CA ASP A 663 23.06 22.23 6.56
C ASP A 663 24.41 21.53 6.31
N GLU A 664 25.22 21.36 7.35
CA GLU A 664 26.56 20.76 7.30
C GLU A 664 26.56 19.28 6.90
N ASN A 665 25.41 18.58 7.03
CA ASN A 665 25.28 17.17 6.66
C ASN A 665 24.84 17.00 5.21
N ILE A 666 24.44 18.09 4.49
CA ILE A 666 23.97 18.00 3.12
C ILE A 666 25.01 18.61 2.20
N GLU A 667 25.49 17.85 1.21
CA GLU A 667 26.42 18.34 0.19
C GLU A 667 25.70 18.44 -1.15
N PRO A 668 25.26 19.65 -1.56
CA PRO A 668 24.63 19.83 -2.86
C PRO A 668 25.65 19.98 -3.98
N TYR A 669 25.47 19.25 -5.07
CA TYR A 669 26.25 19.35 -6.32
C TYR A 669 25.29 19.71 -7.44
N LEU A 670 25.60 20.79 -8.17
CA LEU A 670 24.80 21.28 -9.30
C LEU A 670 25.51 21.00 -10.61
N SER A 671 24.78 21.05 -11.72
CA SER A 671 25.34 20.82 -13.08
C SER A 671 25.99 19.42 -13.17
N VAL A 672 25.39 18.42 -12.54
CA VAL A 672 25.96 17.07 -12.41
C VAL A 672 25.54 16.13 -13.53
N GLU A 673 26.51 15.37 -14.06
CA GLU A 673 26.25 14.20 -14.90
C GLU A 673 26.72 12.93 -14.16
N ILE A 674 25.90 11.92 -14.06
CA ILE A 674 26.26 10.63 -13.46
C ILE A 674 26.93 9.76 -14.53
N LYS A 675 28.18 9.34 -14.28
CA LYS A 675 28.98 8.56 -15.23
C LYS A 675 28.90 7.07 -14.99
N ALA A 676 28.89 6.64 -13.71
CA ALA A 676 28.87 5.22 -13.34
C ALA A 676 28.30 5.03 -11.95
N VAL A 677 27.72 3.86 -11.74
CA VAL A 677 27.26 3.38 -10.41
C VAL A 677 27.80 1.98 -10.23
N GLU A 678 28.53 1.76 -9.16
CA GLU A 678 29.16 0.50 -8.80
C GLU A 678 28.76 0.09 -7.38
N GLY A 679 28.98 -1.17 -7.04
CA GLY A 679 28.71 -1.65 -5.69
C GLY A 679 27.31 -2.27 -5.55
N PHE A 680 26.81 -2.25 -4.31
CA PHE A 680 25.61 -3.02 -3.90
C PHE A 680 24.97 -2.32 -2.68
N VAL A 681 23.80 -2.81 -2.29
CA VAL A 681 23.07 -2.29 -1.12
C VAL A 681 23.99 -2.13 0.10
N GLY A 682 23.97 -0.95 0.69
CA GLY A 682 24.84 -0.59 1.82
C GLY A 682 26.21 -0.03 1.40
N ASN A 683 26.67 -0.26 0.16
CA ASN A 683 28.02 0.09 -0.28
C ASN A 683 28.07 0.44 -1.77
N PHE A 684 27.34 1.49 -2.15
CA PHE A 684 27.38 2.02 -3.51
C PHE A 684 28.50 3.04 -3.67
N THR A 685 29.05 3.12 -4.87
CA THR A 685 29.96 4.21 -5.30
C THR A 685 29.40 4.80 -6.60
N THR A 686 28.98 6.05 -6.55
CA THR A 686 28.49 6.78 -7.72
C THR A 686 29.57 7.75 -8.19
N THR A 687 30.00 7.61 -9.45
CA THR A 687 30.95 8.54 -10.10
C THR A 687 30.16 9.62 -10.82
N ILE A 688 30.39 10.86 -10.42
CA ILE A 688 29.75 12.04 -11.01
C ILE A 688 30.81 12.91 -11.71
N SER A 689 30.39 13.65 -12.73
CA SER A 689 31.15 14.75 -13.32
C SER A 689 30.46 16.06 -12.92
N CYS A 690 31.20 16.96 -12.30
CA CYS A 690 30.70 18.26 -11.85
C CYS A 690 31.78 19.31 -12.16
N ASP A 691 31.42 20.34 -12.91
CA ASP A 691 32.37 21.40 -13.36
C ASP A 691 33.62 20.87 -14.06
N GLY A 692 33.52 19.73 -14.76
CA GLY A 692 34.60 19.10 -15.49
C GLY A 692 35.52 18.21 -14.65
N GLU A 693 35.25 18.08 -13.34
CA GLU A 693 35.98 17.18 -12.44
C GLU A 693 35.17 15.93 -12.16
N GLU A 694 35.83 14.78 -12.10
CA GLU A 694 35.19 13.54 -11.68
C GLU A 694 35.31 13.36 -10.17
N ARG A 695 34.22 12.98 -9.51
CA ARG A 695 34.17 12.71 -8.08
C ARG A 695 33.45 11.39 -7.82
N LYS A 696 33.95 10.66 -6.82
CA LYS A 696 33.32 9.39 -6.37
C LYS A 696 32.61 9.61 -5.04
N LEU A 697 31.31 9.37 -5.02
CA LEU A 697 30.46 9.51 -3.83
C LEU A 697 30.17 8.11 -3.30
N GLN A 698 30.59 7.84 -2.04
CA GLN A 698 30.30 6.57 -1.37
C GLN A 698 29.07 6.72 -0.50
N HIS A 699 28.08 5.81 -0.68
CA HIS A 699 26.80 5.89 0.04
C HIS A 699 26.17 4.50 0.22
N GLY A 700 25.37 4.36 1.26
CA GLY A 700 24.67 3.10 1.56
C GLY A 700 23.35 2.96 0.85
N VAL A 701 22.68 4.09 0.53
CA VAL A 701 21.34 4.10 -0.07
C VAL A 701 21.24 5.20 -1.14
N THR A 702 20.27 5.05 -2.06
CA THR A 702 19.96 6.06 -3.09
C THR A 702 18.46 6.35 -3.13
N ILE A 703 18.11 7.64 -3.23
CA ILE A 703 16.71 8.07 -3.51
C ILE A 703 16.71 8.76 -4.88
N ILE A 704 15.94 8.23 -5.83
CA ILE A 704 15.83 8.78 -7.19
C ILE A 704 14.54 9.59 -7.30
N ALA A 705 14.65 10.86 -7.67
CA ALA A 705 13.50 11.74 -7.77
C ALA A 705 13.70 12.78 -8.88
N THR A 706 13.83 12.30 -10.09
CA THR A 706 14.17 13.11 -11.29
C THR A 706 13.00 13.95 -11.81
N GLY A 707 11.87 13.90 -11.13
CA GLY A 707 10.71 14.72 -11.49
C GLY A 707 10.00 14.28 -12.78
N ALA A 708 9.24 15.20 -13.33
CA ALA A 708 8.51 15.06 -14.59
C ALA A 708 8.32 16.48 -15.17
N GLN A 709 7.79 16.58 -16.37
CA GLN A 709 7.62 17.86 -17.03
C GLN A 709 6.24 18.02 -17.67
N GLU A 710 5.82 19.27 -17.86
CA GLU A 710 4.60 19.60 -18.58
C GLU A 710 4.79 19.34 -20.07
N LEU A 711 3.86 18.58 -20.66
CA LEU A 711 3.88 18.30 -22.12
C LEU A 711 3.67 19.60 -22.90
N LYS A 712 4.57 19.89 -23.82
CA LYS A 712 4.37 20.97 -24.78
C LYS A 712 3.67 20.39 -25.99
N VAL A 713 2.55 21.00 -26.35
CA VAL A 713 1.71 20.54 -27.48
C VAL A 713 1.80 21.51 -28.66
N ASP A 714 1.49 21.01 -29.85
CA ASP A 714 1.41 21.83 -31.05
C ASP A 714 -0.05 22.18 -31.41
N ASP A 715 -1.00 21.82 -30.54
CA ASP A 715 -2.43 21.99 -30.77
C ASP A 715 -2.96 23.32 -30.21
N TYR A 716 -4.17 23.69 -30.61
CA TYR A 716 -4.95 24.80 -30.07
C TYR A 716 -4.24 26.16 -30.24
N LEU A 717 -3.34 26.35 -31.21
CA LEU A 717 -2.56 27.55 -31.44
C LEU A 717 -1.52 27.88 -30.34
N TYR A 718 -1.18 26.90 -29.49
CA TYR A 718 -0.15 27.07 -28.46
C TYR A 718 1.21 27.39 -29.12
N GLY A 719 1.89 28.38 -28.57
CA GLY A 719 3.14 28.89 -29.15
C GLY A 719 2.95 29.79 -30.39
N GLN A 720 1.72 29.92 -30.89
CA GLN A 720 1.39 30.71 -32.07
C GLN A 720 0.54 31.94 -31.70
N ASP A 721 -0.11 31.93 -30.55
CA ASP A 721 -0.92 33.02 -30.06
C ASP A 721 -0.65 33.21 -28.56
N TRP A 722 -0.29 34.42 -28.17
CA TRP A 722 0.09 34.75 -26.78
C TRP A 722 -1.06 34.55 -25.77
N ARG A 723 -2.29 34.47 -26.24
CA ARG A 723 -3.49 34.24 -25.39
C ARG A 723 -3.67 32.76 -25.05
N VAL A 724 -2.93 31.87 -25.69
CA VAL A 724 -2.99 30.42 -25.41
C VAL A 724 -1.78 30.05 -24.55
N LEU A 725 -2.06 29.74 -23.30
CA LEU A 725 -1.04 29.47 -22.28
C LEU A 725 -1.14 28.03 -21.77
N SER A 726 -0.02 27.52 -21.30
CA SER A 726 -0.05 26.31 -20.46
C SER A 726 -0.42 26.71 -19.02
N ALA A 727 -0.75 25.70 -18.18
CA ALA A 727 -1.07 25.94 -16.77
C ALA A 727 0.09 26.57 -16.01
N LEU A 728 1.34 26.18 -16.28
CA LEU A 728 2.52 26.75 -15.62
C LEU A 728 2.79 28.19 -16.09
N GLU A 729 2.46 28.50 -17.34
CA GLU A 729 2.59 29.89 -17.85
C GLU A 729 1.57 30.83 -17.18
N LEU A 730 0.38 30.32 -16.90
CA LEU A 730 -0.63 31.09 -16.12
C LEU A 730 -0.13 31.34 -14.70
N ASP A 731 0.46 30.31 -14.04
CA ASP A 731 1.04 30.48 -12.70
C ASP A 731 2.14 31.56 -12.68
N ARG A 732 2.93 31.66 -13.76
CA ARG A 732 3.94 32.71 -13.88
C ARG A 732 3.28 34.11 -13.92
N LEU A 733 2.16 34.27 -14.64
CA LEU A 733 1.42 35.55 -14.66
C LEU A 733 0.90 35.90 -13.25
N PHE A 734 0.44 34.93 -12.46
CA PHE A 734 0.05 35.16 -11.07
C PHE A 734 1.24 35.64 -10.22
N MET A 735 2.42 34.97 -10.36
CA MET A 735 3.63 35.35 -9.63
C MET A 735 4.10 36.77 -9.97
N GLU A 736 3.99 37.15 -11.26
CA GLU A 736 4.39 38.44 -11.76
C GLU A 736 3.32 39.54 -11.48
N LYS A 737 2.15 39.12 -11.00
CA LYS A 737 0.98 40.00 -10.78
C LYS A 737 0.64 40.79 -12.05
N ASP A 738 0.62 40.06 -13.19
CA ASP A 738 0.43 40.67 -14.50
C ASP A 738 -0.96 41.37 -14.60
N ARG A 739 -0.93 42.65 -14.89
CA ARG A 739 -2.14 43.48 -14.92
C ARG A 739 -3.12 43.04 -16.02
N ARG A 740 -2.62 42.42 -17.08
CA ARG A 740 -3.45 41.95 -18.19
C ARG A 740 -4.55 40.99 -17.71
N LEU A 741 -4.31 40.22 -16.63
CA LEU A 741 -5.31 39.33 -16.05
C LEU A 741 -6.58 40.04 -15.58
N GLY A 742 -6.44 41.32 -15.16
CA GLY A 742 -7.60 42.15 -14.76
C GLY A 742 -8.49 42.54 -15.92
N ASP A 743 -7.93 42.59 -17.13
CA ASP A 743 -8.64 43.02 -18.35
C ASP A 743 -9.28 41.82 -19.10
N VAL A 744 -9.03 40.58 -18.70
CA VAL A 744 -9.61 39.37 -19.29
C VAL A 744 -11.11 39.32 -18.97
N GLY A 745 -11.96 39.31 -19.99
CA GLY A 745 -13.41 39.15 -19.85
C GLY A 745 -13.85 37.69 -19.84
N THR A 746 -13.18 36.84 -20.64
CA THR A 746 -13.51 35.39 -20.75
C THR A 746 -12.24 34.55 -20.77
N CYS A 747 -12.14 33.63 -19.83
CA CYS A 747 -11.05 32.62 -19.74
C CYS A 747 -11.62 31.22 -19.88
N VAL A 748 -10.98 30.38 -20.69
CA VAL A 748 -11.40 28.99 -20.88
C VAL A 748 -10.23 28.05 -20.58
N PHE A 749 -10.49 27.00 -19.81
CA PHE A 749 -9.54 25.92 -19.54
C PHE A 749 -9.96 24.67 -20.33
N ILE A 750 -9.00 24.02 -21.02
CA ILE A 750 -9.21 22.71 -21.65
C ILE A 750 -8.46 21.67 -20.82
N GLN A 751 -9.21 20.69 -20.27
CA GLN A 751 -8.62 19.60 -19.45
C GLN A 751 -8.14 18.44 -20.31
N CYS A 752 -7.20 17.64 -19.75
CA CYS A 752 -6.68 16.40 -20.34
C CYS A 752 -5.96 16.58 -21.67
N VAL A 753 -5.33 17.75 -21.92
CA VAL A 753 -4.58 17.99 -23.16
C VAL A 753 -3.36 17.05 -23.21
N GLY A 754 -3.40 16.07 -24.12
CA GLY A 754 -2.35 15.07 -24.30
C GLY A 754 -2.32 13.95 -23.26
N SER A 755 -3.33 13.85 -22.36
CA SER A 755 -3.48 12.71 -21.45
C SER A 755 -4.81 12.00 -21.64
N ARG A 756 -4.94 10.76 -21.17
CA ARG A 756 -6.11 9.89 -21.36
C ARG A 756 -6.41 9.68 -22.86
N ILE A 757 -5.33 9.49 -23.62
CA ILE A 757 -5.36 9.20 -25.07
C ILE A 757 -4.59 7.88 -25.30
N PRO A 758 -4.74 7.21 -26.44
CA PRO A 758 -4.06 5.93 -26.68
C PRO A 758 -2.53 5.97 -26.47
N GLU A 759 -1.90 7.08 -26.83
CA GLU A 759 -0.45 7.28 -26.69
C GLU A 759 0.00 7.52 -25.23
N ARG A 760 -0.90 8.03 -24.42
CA ARG A 760 -0.69 8.32 -22.99
C ARG A 760 -1.96 7.97 -22.21
N PRO A 761 -2.22 6.67 -22.01
CA PRO A 761 -3.49 6.21 -21.43
C PRO A 761 -3.46 6.29 -19.89
N TYR A 762 -3.08 7.45 -19.37
CA TYR A 762 -3.07 7.74 -17.93
C TYR A 762 -3.61 9.14 -17.67
N CYS A 763 -4.03 9.36 -16.44
CA CYS A 763 -4.49 10.68 -15.95
C CYS A 763 -3.31 11.42 -15.31
N SER A 764 -3.13 12.68 -15.62
CA SER A 764 -2.08 13.52 -15.00
C SER A 764 -2.45 13.98 -13.59
N ARG A 765 -3.58 13.54 -13.05
CA ARG A 765 -3.99 13.65 -11.64
C ARG A 765 -4.19 15.07 -11.09
N VAL A 766 -3.22 15.98 -11.29
CA VAL A 766 -3.21 17.31 -10.64
C VAL A 766 -3.99 18.37 -11.41
N CYS A 767 -4.16 18.20 -12.73
CA CYS A 767 -4.65 19.29 -13.59
C CYS A 767 -6.06 19.78 -13.24
N CYS A 768 -7.00 18.92 -12.87
CA CYS A 768 -8.35 19.35 -12.48
C CYS A 768 -8.30 20.25 -11.24
N THR A 769 -7.54 19.88 -10.22
CA THR A 769 -7.37 20.70 -9.01
C THR A 769 -6.67 22.01 -9.34
N HIS A 770 -5.60 21.96 -10.14
CA HIS A 770 -4.82 23.16 -10.52
C HIS A 770 -5.70 24.17 -11.28
N SER A 771 -6.48 23.70 -12.28
CA SER A 771 -7.38 24.57 -13.03
C SER A 771 -8.47 25.18 -12.16
N VAL A 772 -9.00 24.41 -11.18
CA VAL A 772 -10.02 24.93 -10.25
C VAL A 772 -9.40 26.00 -9.34
N VAL A 773 -8.19 25.80 -8.83
CA VAL A 773 -7.48 26.80 -8.02
C VAL A 773 -7.22 28.06 -8.85
N SER A 774 -6.75 27.88 -10.10
CA SER A 774 -6.52 29.02 -11.02
C SER A 774 -7.82 29.78 -11.32
N ALA A 775 -8.93 29.07 -11.51
CA ALA A 775 -10.24 29.70 -11.73
C ALA A 775 -10.67 30.55 -10.52
N LEU A 776 -10.45 30.04 -9.31
CA LEU A 776 -10.73 30.80 -8.08
C LEU A 776 -9.88 32.07 -8.00
N LEU A 777 -8.59 31.97 -8.30
CA LEU A 777 -7.67 33.14 -8.35
C LEU A 777 -8.13 34.18 -9.39
N LEU A 778 -8.50 33.71 -10.59
CA LEU A 778 -9.01 34.61 -11.63
C LEU A 778 -10.29 35.36 -11.18
N LYS A 779 -11.20 34.64 -10.50
CA LYS A 779 -12.42 35.24 -9.95
C LYS A 779 -12.12 36.22 -8.79
N GLU A 780 -11.02 36.06 -8.08
CA GLU A 780 -10.55 37.02 -7.06
C GLU A 780 -9.99 38.27 -7.73
N ILE A 781 -9.25 38.12 -8.84
CA ILE A 781 -8.68 39.27 -9.60
C ILE A 781 -9.81 40.06 -10.29
N ASN A 782 -10.74 39.38 -10.93
CA ASN A 782 -11.87 40.00 -11.65
C ASN A 782 -13.14 39.16 -11.41
N PRO A 783 -13.98 39.53 -10.41
CA PRO A 783 -15.23 38.80 -10.13
C PRO A 783 -16.21 38.73 -11.32
N ALA A 784 -16.11 39.67 -12.27
CA ALA A 784 -16.98 39.71 -13.46
C ALA A 784 -16.48 38.78 -14.57
N MET A 785 -15.25 38.26 -14.51
CA MET A 785 -14.70 37.39 -15.53
C MET A 785 -15.53 36.12 -15.71
N ASN A 786 -15.84 35.78 -16.97
CA ASN A 786 -16.46 34.49 -17.30
C ASN A 786 -15.35 33.41 -17.32
N VAL A 787 -15.45 32.45 -16.47
CA VAL A 787 -14.46 31.36 -16.41
C VAL A 787 -15.15 30.04 -16.75
N PHE A 788 -14.68 29.37 -17.81
CA PHE A 788 -15.19 28.08 -18.28
C PHE A 788 -14.12 27.00 -18.13
N ILE A 789 -14.51 25.83 -17.63
CA ILE A 789 -13.61 24.65 -17.56
C ILE A 789 -14.23 23.52 -18.37
N LEU A 790 -13.61 23.19 -19.50
CA LEU A 790 -14.02 22.07 -20.35
C LEU A 790 -13.37 20.79 -19.85
N TYR A 791 -14.16 19.76 -19.55
CA TYR A 791 -13.63 18.55 -18.90
C TYR A 791 -14.27 17.25 -19.45
N ARG A 792 -13.61 16.11 -19.19
CA ARG A 792 -14.10 14.75 -19.49
C ARG A 792 -14.75 14.12 -18.24
N ASP A 793 -14.01 14.11 -17.12
CA ASP A 793 -14.45 13.83 -15.76
C ASP A 793 -13.74 14.82 -14.83
N MET A 794 -14.47 15.37 -13.88
CA MET A 794 -13.85 16.31 -12.91
C MET A 794 -13.22 15.51 -11.76
N ARG A 795 -11.90 15.46 -11.72
CA ARG A 795 -11.12 14.61 -10.79
C ARG A 795 -10.51 15.39 -9.62
N THR A 796 -11.34 16.19 -8.96
CA THR A 796 -10.99 16.88 -7.71
C THR A 796 -11.23 15.92 -6.52
N TYR A 797 -10.36 14.91 -6.40
CA TYR A 797 -10.50 13.83 -5.41
C TYR A 797 -10.28 14.30 -3.97
N GLY A 798 -10.83 13.59 -3.01
CA GLY A 798 -10.66 13.87 -1.59
C GLY A 798 -11.24 15.22 -1.19
N LEU A 799 -10.55 15.93 -0.32
CA LEU A 799 -10.95 17.23 0.19
C LEU A 799 -10.91 18.35 -0.90
N ARG A 800 -10.23 18.07 -2.02
CA ARG A 800 -10.16 19.01 -3.16
C ARG A 800 -11.54 19.23 -3.82
N GLU A 801 -12.53 18.34 -3.57
CA GLU A 801 -13.92 18.51 -3.99
C GLU A 801 -14.51 19.85 -3.51
N ASN A 802 -14.05 20.33 -2.35
CA ASN A 802 -14.53 21.59 -1.79
C ASN A 802 -14.17 22.79 -2.67
N LEU A 803 -12.99 22.76 -3.29
CA LEU A 803 -12.55 23.81 -4.23
C LEU A 803 -13.43 23.82 -5.50
N TYR A 804 -13.77 22.62 -5.99
CA TYR A 804 -14.65 22.47 -7.16
C TYR A 804 -16.03 23.10 -6.89
N ARG A 805 -16.60 22.79 -5.72
CA ARG A 805 -17.88 23.35 -5.29
C ARG A 805 -17.78 24.88 -5.16
N GLU A 806 -16.75 25.38 -4.45
CA GLU A 806 -16.51 26.80 -4.25
C GLU A 806 -16.38 27.57 -5.58
N ALA A 807 -15.63 26.99 -6.54
CA ALA A 807 -15.48 27.62 -7.87
C ALA A 807 -16.84 27.74 -8.58
N GLY A 808 -17.69 26.72 -8.48
CA GLY A 808 -19.05 26.77 -9.03
C GLY A 808 -19.90 27.85 -8.35
N GLU A 809 -19.82 27.93 -7.02
CA GLU A 809 -20.54 28.97 -6.23
C GLU A 809 -20.08 30.39 -6.58
N LYS A 810 -18.79 30.56 -6.94
CA LYS A 810 -18.24 31.87 -7.41
C LYS A 810 -18.46 32.11 -8.90
N GLY A 811 -19.22 31.23 -9.59
CA GLY A 811 -19.64 31.44 -10.96
C GLY A 811 -18.69 30.90 -12.03
N ALA A 812 -17.77 29.98 -11.69
CA ALA A 812 -17.04 29.22 -12.72
C ALA A 812 -17.99 28.20 -13.32
N VAL A 813 -17.98 28.08 -14.65
CA VAL A 813 -18.90 27.20 -15.41
C VAL A 813 -18.14 25.96 -15.87
N PHE A 814 -18.63 24.79 -15.49
CA PHE A 814 -18.01 23.50 -15.79
C PHE A 814 -18.82 22.84 -16.93
N ILE A 815 -18.16 22.58 -18.06
CA ILE A 815 -18.82 22.01 -19.26
C ILE A 815 -18.15 20.69 -19.64
N GLN A 816 -18.90 19.59 -19.54
CA GLN A 816 -18.41 18.31 -20.06
C GLN A 816 -18.56 18.34 -21.57
N TYR A 817 -17.45 18.17 -22.30
CA TYR A 817 -17.45 18.19 -23.75
C TYR A 817 -17.33 16.76 -24.32
N ASP A 818 -17.82 16.61 -25.54
CA ASP A 818 -17.71 15.35 -26.29
C ASP A 818 -16.25 15.21 -26.78
N HIS A 819 -15.46 14.42 -26.07
CA HIS A 819 -14.02 14.30 -26.34
C HIS A 819 -13.71 13.54 -27.64
N GLU A 820 -14.67 12.76 -28.16
CA GLU A 820 -14.50 12.07 -29.46
C GLU A 820 -14.56 13.07 -30.62
N ARG A 821 -15.39 14.10 -30.46
CA ARG A 821 -15.47 15.20 -31.44
C ARG A 821 -14.37 16.22 -31.24
N GLY A 822 -13.85 16.29 -30.01
CA GLY A 822 -12.75 17.20 -29.64
C GLY A 822 -13.15 18.66 -29.54
N VAL A 823 -12.13 19.51 -29.42
CA VAL A 823 -12.25 20.98 -29.35
C VAL A 823 -11.46 21.58 -30.51
N LYS A 824 -12.06 22.52 -31.22
CA LYS A 824 -11.37 23.29 -32.30
C LYS A 824 -11.12 24.70 -31.82
N VAL A 825 -9.92 25.20 -32.07
CA VAL A 825 -9.52 26.60 -31.76
C VAL A 825 -8.99 27.23 -33.05
N GLU A 826 -9.51 28.39 -33.38
CA GLU A 826 -9.08 29.11 -34.59
C GLU A 826 -8.96 30.59 -34.27
N ARG A 827 -8.14 31.27 -35.08
CA ARG A 827 -8.02 32.73 -35.02
C ARG A 827 -9.06 33.34 -35.96
N VAL A 828 -9.89 34.23 -35.45
CA VAL A 828 -10.92 34.93 -36.23
C VAL A 828 -10.76 36.43 -35.96
N ASN A 829 -10.43 37.18 -37.03
CA ASN A 829 -10.08 38.61 -36.92
C ASN A 829 -8.90 38.78 -35.95
N GLU A 830 -9.06 39.57 -34.91
CA GLU A 830 -8.04 39.81 -33.88
C GLU A 830 -8.25 38.95 -32.62
N GLY A 831 -9.31 38.10 -32.61
CA GLY A 831 -9.67 37.26 -31.46
C GLY A 831 -9.45 35.77 -31.67
N LEU A 832 -9.74 35.00 -30.62
CA LEU A 832 -9.80 33.53 -30.69
C LEU A 832 -11.27 33.12 -30.74
N ARG A 833 -11.55 32.06 -31.48
CA ARG A 833 -12.83 31.38 -31.43
C ARG A 833 -12.60 29.87 -31.17
N MET A 834 -13.32 29.36 -30.22
CA MET A 834 -13.30 27.91 -29.96
C MET A 834 -14.68 27.32 -30.17
N SER A 835 -14.75 26.09 -30.69
CA SER A 835 -15.99 25.34 -30.83
C SER A 835 -15.82 23.91 -30.31
N PHE A 836 -16.87 23.39 -29.71
CA PHE A 836 -16.90 22.04 -29.16
C PHE A 836 -18.37 21.59 -29.01
N THR A 837 -18.60 20.28 -28.88
CA THR A 837 -19.94 19.74 -28.63
C THR A 837 -20.12 19.53 -27.11
N ASP A 838 -21.14 20.17 -26.55
CA ASP A 838 -21.53 19.94 -25.15
C ASP A 838 -22.10 18.51 -25.03
N TYR A 839 -21.57 17.74 -24.08
CA TYR A 839 -21.95 16.32 -23.93
C TYR A 839 -23.43 16.14 -23.52
N ALA A 840 -23.92 17.00 -22.62
CA ALA A 840 -25.30 16.90 -22.11
C ALA A 840 -26.32 17.45 -23.11
N LEU A 841 -26.03 18.62 -23.69
CA LEU A 841 -26.93 19.30 -24.63
C LEU A 841 -26.93 18.69 -26.03
N LYS A 842 -25.88 17.93 -26.38
CA LYS A 842 -25.64 17.36 -27.72
C LYS A 842 -25.63 18.44 -28.82
N ARG A 843 -25.18 19.64 -28.48
CA ARG A 843 -25.14 20.83 -29.36
C ARG A 843 -23.74 21.39 -29.43
N GLU A 844 -23.40 21.93 -30.60
CA GLU A 844 -22.16 22.68 -30.75
C GLU A 844 -22.28 24.02 -30.01
N ILE A 845 -21.26 24.30 -29.20
CA ILE A 845 -21.12 25.57 -28.45
C ILE A 845 -19.91 26.31 -29.04
N GLN A 846 -20.02 27.61 -29.17
CA GLN A 846 -18.91 28.48 -29.58
C GLN A 846 -18.66 29.50 -28.48
N ILE A 847 -17.39 29.70 -28.14
CA ILE A 847 -16.93 30.73 -27.15
C ILE A 847 -15.79 31.52 -27.82
N GLU A 848 -15.74 32.81 -27.55
CA GLU A 848 -14.62 33.65 -27.98
C GLU A 848 -13.82 34.05 -26.72
N PRO A 849 -12.78 33.29 -26.37
CA PRO A 849 -11.98 33.55 -25.17
C PRO A 849 -10.96 34.66 -25.39
N ASP A 850 -10.76 35.49 -24.36
CA ASP A 850 -9.63 36.44 -24.28
C ASP A 850 -8.37 35.70 -23.80
N LEU A 851 -8.56 34.59 -23.10
CA LEU A 851 -7.46 33.75 -22.59
C LEU A 851 -7.86 32.29 -22.62
N LEU A 852 -6.98 31.45 -23.16
CA LEU A 852 -7.17 30.00 -23.24
C LEU A 852 -6.05 29.31 -22.49
N VAL A 853 -6.38 28.44 -21.53
CA VAL A 853 -5.39 27.75 -20.70
C VAL A 853 -5.47 26.24 -20.97
N LEU A 854 -4.34 25.64 -21.31
CA LEU A 854 -4.22 24.22 -21.62
C LEU A 854 -3.72 23.47 -20.37
N ALA A 855 -4.58 22.59 -19.83
CA ALA A 855 -4.20 21.70 -18.74
C ALA A 855 -3.49 20.47 -19.35
N SER A 856 -2.22 20.66 -19.69
CA SER A 856 -1.39 19.70 -20.42
C SER A 856 -0.99 18.50 -19.56
N ALA A 857 -0.72 17.37 -20.22
CA ALA A 857 -0.25 16.15 -19.57
C ALA A 857 1.09 16.39 -18.84
N ILE A 858 1.28 15.65 -17.75
CA ILE A 858 2.59 15.54 -17.10
C ILE A 858 3.27 14.29 -17.66
N VAL A 859 4.48 14.46 -18.22
CA VAL A 859 5.24 13.38 -18.86
C VAL A 859 6.58 13.19 -18.12
N PRO A 860 7.10 11.94 -18.07
CA PRO A 860 8.37 11.71 -17.36
C PRO A 860 9.52 12.49 -18.01
N THR A 861 10.51 12.85 -17.20
CA THR A 861 11.75 13.47 -17.71
C THR A 861 12.57 12.41 -18.45
N ASP A 862 13.19 12.80 -19.57
CA ASP A 862 14.05 11.91 -20.34
C ASP A 862 15.29 11.54 -19.50
N GLY A 863 15.30 10.33 -18.97
CA GLY A 863 16.33 9.85 -18.06
C GLY A 863 16.74 8.41 -18.34
N ALA A 864 16.87 8.03 -19.61
CA ALA A 864 17.14 6.65 -20.04
C ALA A 864 18.41 6.02 -19.44
N SER A 865 19.37 6.81 -18.97
CA SER A 865 20.60 6.28 -18.36
C SER A 865 20.40 5.78 -16.93
N LEU A 866 19.56 6.45 -16.11
CA LEU A 866 19.38 6.11 -14.70
C LEU A 866 18.80 4.70 -14.48
N PRO A 867 17.74 4.28 -15.20
CA PRO A 867 17.24 2.91 -15.05
C PRO A 867 18.32 1.86 -15.25
N ARG A 868 19.20 2.05 -16.23
CA ARG A 868 20.30 1.14 -16.51
C ARG A 868 21.38 1.18 -15.42
N LEU A 869 21.78 2.40 -15.00
CA LEU A 869 22.83 2.60 -14.00
C LEU A 869 22.47 2.01 -12.63
N PHE A 870 21.23 2.22 -12.19
CA PHE A 870 20.74 1.75 -10.90
C PHE A 870 19.98 0.41 -10.99
N LYS A 871 19.81 -0.15 -12.22
CA LYS A 871 19.14 -1.43 -12.47
C LYS A 871 17.68 -1.42 -11.92
N VAL A 872 16.96 -0.34 -12.23
CA VAL A 872 15.59 -0.10 -11.77
C VAL A 872 14.62 -0.03 -12.95
N PRO A 873 13.38 -0.56 -12.83
CA PRO A 873 12.45 -0.65 -13.94
C PRO A 873 11.63 0.63 -14.17
N LEU A 874 11.22 0.82 -15.44
CA LEU A 874 10.22 1.81 -15.83
C LEU A 874 8.97 1.07 -16.34
N ASN A 875 7.79 1.70 -16.17
CA ASN A 875 6.57 1.21 -16.80
C ASN A 875 6.50 1.67 -18.27
N GLU A 876 5.45 1.27 -18.97
CA GLU A 876 5.21 1.61 -20.39
C GLU A 876 5.17 3.12 -20.66
N ASP A 877 4.83 3.92 -19.65
CA ASP A 877 4.71 5.37 -19.75
C ASP A 877 6.02 6.09 -19.42
N GLY A 878 7.05 5.36 -19.00
CA GLY A 878 8.35 5.92 -18.65
C GLY A 878 8.51 6.35 -17.18
N PHE A 879 7.55 6.03 -16.32
CA PHE A 879 7.64 6.29 -14.87
C PHE A 879 8.24 5.10 -14.13
N PHE A 880 8.94 5.35 -13.03
CA PHE A 880 9.55 4.30 -12.20
C PHE A 880 8.49 3.36 -11.58
N VAL A 881 8.85 2.08 -11.44
CA VAL A 881 7.97 1.03 -10.93
C VAL A 881 8.40 0.63 -9.51
N GLU A 882 7.46 0.67 -8.60
CA GLU A 882 7.62 0.27 -7.20
C GLU A 882 7.77 -1.25 -7.04
N ALA A 883 8.49 -1.67 -6.00
CA ALA A 883 8.66 -3.10 -5.65
C ALA A 883 7.32 -3.78 -5.37
N HIS A 884 6.41 -3.07 -4.74
CA HIS A 884 5.04 -3.54 -4.48
C HIS A 884 4.13 -2.34 -4.22
N VAL A 885 3.11 -2.18 -5.04
CA VAL A 885 2.24 -0.98 -5.03
C VAL A 885 1.66 -0.64 -3.65
N LYS A 886 1.37 -1.65 -2.81
CA LYS A 886 0.71 -1.46 -1.49
C LYS A 886 1.67 -1.57 -0.30
N LEU A 887 2.63 -2.50 -0.35
CA LEU A 887 3.50 -2.78 0.80
C LEU A 887 4.83 -2.03 0.75
N ARG A 888 5.32 -1.73 -0.46
CA ARG A 888 6.62 -1.06 -0.68
C ARG A 888 6.45 0.00 -1.77
N PRO A 889 5.60 1.03 -1.52
CA PRO A 889 5.22 2.01 -2.56
C PRO A 889 6.29 3.05 -2.89
N VAL A 890 7.41 3.06 -2.17
CA VAL A 890 8.53 3.98 -2.38
C VAL A 890 9.86 3.26 -2.57
N ASP A 891 9.86 1.92 -2.51
CA ASP A 891 11.04 1.07 -2.69
C ASP A 891 11.10 0.54 -4.12
N PHE A 892 12.29 0.45 -4.69
CA PHE A 892 12.50 -0.38 -5.87
C PHE A 892 12.70 -1.85 -5.46
N ALA A 893 12.56 -2.74 -6.43
CA ALA A 893 12.92 -4.16 -6.24
C ALA A 893 14.44 -4.32 -6.03
N THR A 894 15.23 -3.36 -6.51
CA THR A 894 16.68 -3.27 -6.27
C THR A 894 16.91 -2.73 -4.86
N ASP A 895 17.49 -3.55 -4.00
CA ASP A 895 17.70 -3.21 -2.58
C ASP A 895 18.57 -1.96 -2.41
N GLY A 896 18.20 -1.09 -1.46
CA GLY A 896 18.93 0.13 -1.14
C GLY A 896 18.65 1.29 -2.09
N VAL A 897 17.74 1.10 -3.07
CA VAL A 897 17.34 2.16 -4.00
C VAL A 897 15.85 2.46 -3.80
N PHE A 898 15.54 3.73 -3.67
CA PHE A 898 14.19 4.26 -3.39
C PHE A 898 13.85 5.37 -4.37
N PHE A 899 12.60 5.79 -4.41
CA PHE A 899 12.17 6.89 -5.28
C PHE A 899 11.09 7.74 -4.61
N CYS A 900 10.89 8.94 -5.15
CA CYS A 900 9.78 9.81 -4.72
C CYS A 900 9.43 10.84 -5.81
N GLY A 901 8.30 11.52 -5.58
CA GLY A 901 7.85 12.62 -6.40
C GLY A 901 7.31 12.21 -7.76
N LEU A 902 7.39 13.16 -8.71
CA LEU A 902 6.80 12.98 -10.05
C LEU A 902 7.50 11.90 -10.90
N ALA A 903 8.72 11.52 -10.55
CA ALA A 903 9.43 10.42 -11.23
C ALA A 903 8.65 9.09 -11.15
N HIS A 904 7.85 8.90 -10.09
CA HIS A 904 6.99 7.75 -9.89
C HIS A 904 5.67 7.87 -10.67
N SER A 905 5.01 9.00 -10.57
CA SER A 905 3.76 9.32 -11.26
C SER A 905 3.36 10.77 -10.97
N PRO A 906 2.47 11.36 -11.76
CA PRO A 906 1.96 12.71 -11.47
C PRO A 906 1.29 12.77 -10.09
N LYS A 907 1.60 13.82 -9.30
CA LYS A 907 1.05 14.05 -7.96
C LYS A 907 1.28 15.51 -7.51
N SER A 908 0.56 15.95 -6.49
CA SER A 908 0.68 17.30 -5.93
C SER A 908 1.93 17.47 -5.04
N ILE A 909 2.22 18.71 -4.64
CA ILE A 909 3.39 19.02 -3.79
C ILE A 909 3.30 18.28 -2.45
N ASP A 910 2.14 18.32 -1.79
CA ASP A 910 1.92 17.66 -0.50
C ASP A 910 2.12 16.14 -0.63
N GLU A 911 1.60 15.52 -1.70
CA GLU A 911 1.82 14.10 -1.98
C GLU A 911 3.29 13.79 -2.30
N SER A 912 3.98 14.69 -3.01
CA SER A 912 5.41 14.54 -3.36
C SER A 912 6.29 14.60 -2.10
N ILE A 913 6.01 15.55 -1.20
CA ILE A 913 6.74 15.69 0.07
C ILE A 913 6.49 14.48 0.98
N THR A 914 5.22 14.02 1.06
CA THR A 914 4.87 12.81 1.82
C THR A 914 5.69 11.62 1.30
N GLN A 915 5.74 11.44 -0.02
CA GLN A 915 6.46 10.33 -0.62
C GLN A 915 7.98 10.46 -0.41
N ALA A 916 8.52 11.68 -0.43
CA ALA A 916 9.92 11.95 -0.16
C ALA A 916 10.31 11.56 1.28
N GLN A 917 9.49 11.96 2.25
CA GLN A 917 9.66 11.57 3.65
C GLN A 917 9.54 10.05 3.83
N ALA A 918 8.59 9.42 3.14
CA ALA A 918 8.44 7.97 3.17
C ALA A 918 9.69 7.27 2.61
N ALA A 919 10.25 7.74 1.49
CA ALA A 919 11.48 7.20 0.92
C ALA A 919 12.65 7.36 1.90
N ALA A 920 12.75 8.52 2.57
CA ALA A 920 13.77 8.75 3.61
C ALA A 920 13.59 7.77 4.78
N SER A 921 12.37 7.56 5.26
CA SER A 921 12.08 6.57 6.32
C SER A 921 12.56 5.18 5.93
N ARG A 922 12.19 4.73 4.73
CA ARG A 922 12.57 3.40 4.24
C ARG A 922 14.09 3.28 4.07
N ALA A 923 14.76 4.33 3.60
CA ALA A 923 16.23 4.39 3.50
C ALA A 923 16.87 4.28 4.90
N VAL A 924 16.27 4.93 5.91
CA VAL A 924 16.79 4.89 7.28
C VAL A 924 16.65 3.51 7.92
N THR A 925 15.63 2.71 7.56
CA THR A 925 15.56 1.32 8.07
C THR A 925 16.80 0.51 7.70
N LEU A 926 17.48 0.86 6.57
CA LEU A 926 18.76 0.27 6.19
C LEU A 926 19.93 0.99 6.89
N LEU A 927 19.98 2.32 6.80
CA LEU A 927 21.11 3.09 7.37
C LEU A 927 21.23 2.93 8.89
N ALA A 928 20.12 2.70 9.59
CA ALA A 928 20.15 2.51 11.06
C ALA A 928 20.83 1.19 11.45
N GLN A 929 20.91 0.23 10.54
CA GLN A 929 21.65 -1.00 10.77
C GLN A 929 23.16 -0.75 10.50
N LYS A 930 24.01 -1.39 11.27
CA LYS A 930 25.46 -1.26 11.09
C LYS A 930 25.98 -2.25 10.05
N VAL A 931 25.28 -3.38 9.92
CA VAL A 931 25.63 -4.45 9.00
C VAL A 931 24.40 -5.00 8.30
N ILE A 932 24.62 -5.54 7.11
CA ILE A 932 23.63 -6.36 6.39
C ILE A 932 24.21 -7.75 6.19
N HIS A 933 23.32 -8.74 6.02
CA HIS A 933 23.70 -10.12 5.75
C HIS A 933 23.45 -10.44 4.28
N THR A 934 24.42 -11.06 3.61
CA THR A 934 24.24 -11.53 2.23
C THR A 934 23.39 -12.80 2.21
N SER A 935 22.79 -13.12 1.06
CA SER A 935 22.11 -14.39 0.90
C SER A 935 23.12 -15.56 0.85
N GLY A 936 22.77 -16.68 1.45
CA GLY A 936 23.53 -17.92 1.29
C GLY A 936 23.23 -18.64 -0.04
N THR A 937 22.08 -18.33 -0.67
CA THR A 937 21.67 -18.89 -1.97
C THR A 937 22.38 -18.10 -3.08
N VAL A 938 23.62 -18.44 -3.36
CA VAL A 938 24.47 -17.79 -4.36
C VAL A 938 25.02 -18.82 -5.36
N ALA A 939 25.33 -18.33 -6.56
CA ALA A 939 25.99 -19.16 -7.58
C ALA A 939 27.47 -19.37 -7.22
N MET A 940 27.98 -20.55 -7.49
CA MET A 940 29.37 -20.92 -7.25
C MET A 940 29.99 -21.50 -8.52
N VAL A 941 31.26 -21.22 -8.78
CA VAL A 941 31.97 -21.73 -9.97
C VAL A 941 32.94 -22.84 -9.57
N ASN A 942 32.80 -23.98 -10.19
CA ASN A 942 33.83 -25.01 -10.12
C ASN A 942 34.94 -24.70 -11.12
N GLN A 943 36.06 -24.22 -10.65
CA GLN A 943 37.19 -23.75 -11.43
C GLN A 943 37.71 -24.83 -12.41
N LEU A 944 37.60 -26.11 -12.04
CA LEU A 944 38.11 -27.23 -12.86
C LEU A 944 37.32 -27.36 -14.18
N TYR A 945 36.03 -27.09 -14.15
CA TYR A 945 35.14 -27.22 -15.32
C TYR A 945 34.95 -25.90 -16.09
N CYS A 946 35.40 -24.77 -15.53
CA CYS A 946 35.21 -23.48 -16.14
C CYS A 946 36.01 -23.38 -17.45
N SER A 947 35.31 -23.11 -18.56
CA SER A 947 35.91 -22.95 -19.89
C SER A 947 36.34 -21.52 -20.21
N SER A 948 36.16 -20.58 -19.25
CA SER A 948 36.55 -19.17 -19.41
C SER A 948 35.82 -18.43 -20.57
N CYS A 949 34.63 -18.93 -20.95
CA CYS A 949 33.91 -18.40 -22.12
C CYS A 949 33.22 -17.05 -21.91
N GLY A 950 33.13 -16.53 -20.66
CA GLY A 950 32.53 -15.22 -20.31
C GLY A 950 31.00 -15.12 -20.40
N VAL A 951 30.29 -16.18 -20.76
CA VAL A 951 28.81 -16.14 -20.90
C VAL A 951 28.15 -15.71 -19.57
N CYS A 952 28.62 -16.22 -18.44
CA CYS A 952 28.09 -15.85 -17.13
C CYS A 952 28.24 -14.34 -16.84
N VAL A 953 29.33 -13.74 -17.27
CA VAL A 953 29.59 -12.29 -17.13
C VAL A 953 28.60 -11.50 -17.99
N ALA A 954 28.44 -11.93 -19.25
CA ALA A 954 27.58 -11.22 -20.21
C ALA A 954 26.09 -11.29 -19.84
N ILE A 955 25.63 -12.40 -19.25
CA ILE A 955 24.19 -12.63 -18.99
C ILE A 955 23.75 -12.08 -17.62
N CYS A 956 24.67 -11.83 -16.69
CA CYS A 956 24.31 -11.47 -15.32
C CYS A 956 23.82 -10.02 -15.23
N PRO A 957 22.54 -9.78 -14.86
CA PRO A 957 22.05 -8.40 -14.75
C PRO A 957 22.63 -7.66 -13.52
N TYR A 958 23.26 -8.38 -12.60
CA TYR A 958 23.77 -7.83 -11.33
C TYR A 958 25.30 -7.62 -11.35
N GLY A 959 25.98 -8.06 -12.39
CA GLY A 959 27.44 -7.94 -12.50
C GLY A 959 28.19 -8.80 -11.45
N ALA A 960 27.57 -9.87 -10.96
CA ALA A 960 28.20 -10.72 -9.95
C ALA A 960 29.36 -11.58 -10.45
N PRO A 961 29.32 -12.15 -11.69
CA PRO A 961 30.47 -12.89 -12.24
C PRO A 961 31.51 -11.95 -12.84
N ALA A 962 32.77 -12.29 -12.65
CA ALA A 962 33.92 -11.64 -13.30
C ALA A 962 34.92 -12.73 -13.72
N ILE A 963 35.75 -12.45 -14.72
CA ILE A 963 36.89 -13.30 -15.04
C ILE A 963 38.06 -12.80 -14.18
N ASN A 964 38.60 -13.70 -13.38
CA ASN A 964 39.78 -13.45 -12.56
C ASN A 964 41.03 -13.38 -13.48
N ASP A 965 41.76 -12.27 -13.46
CA ASP A 965 42.90 -12.02 -14.36
C ASP A 965 44.06 -12.98 -14.12
N GLU A 966 44.23 -13.51 -12.92
CA GLU A 966 45.33 -14.41 -12.57
C GLU A 966 45.02 -15.85 -13.01
N THR A 967 43.79 -16.34 -12.79
CA THR A 967 43.44 -17.71 -13.12
C THR A 967 42.82 -17.88 -14.49
N GLY A 968 42.35 -16.77 -15.09
CA GLY A 968 41.58 -16.79 -16.34
C GLY A 968 40.19 -17.41 -16.20
N LYS A 969 39.70 -17.72 -14.98
CA LYS A 969 38.46 -18.40 -14.73
C LYS A 969 37.38 -17.46 -14.18
N ALA A 970 36.15 -17.82 -14.38
CA ALA A 970 35.04 -17.03 -13.78
C ALA A 970 35.01 -17.20 -12.26
N GLU A 971 34.71 -16.11 -11.58
CA GLU A 971 34.44 -16.08 -10.14
C GLU A 971 33.15 -15.32 -9.90
N ILE A 972 32.39 -15.71 -8.89
CA ILE A 972 31.13 -15.04 -8.52
C ILE A 972 31.37 -14.24 -7.25
N ASN A 973 31.04 -12.93 -7.29
CA ASN A 973 31.01 -12.13 -6.07
C ASN A 973 29.69 -12.47 -5.33
N PRO A 974 29.75 -13.14 -4.16
CA PRO A 974 28.54 -13.57 -3.46
C PRO A 974 27.67 -12.41 -2.96
N VAL A 975 28.27 -11.23 -2.80
CA VAL A 975 27.58 -10.02 -2.33
C VAL A 975 26.63 -9.47 -3.40
N LEU A 976 27.08 -9.55 -4.67
CA LEU A 976 26.29 -9.07 -5.82
C LEU A 976 25.28 -10.11 -6.29
N CYS A 977 25.52 -11.38 -5.98
CA CYS A 977 24.69 -12.48 -6.49
C CYS A 977 23.30 -12.49 -5.83
N LYS A 978 22.25 -12.50 -6.65
CA LYS A 978 20.85 -12.57 -6.18
C LYS A 978 20.25 -13.99 -6.31
N GLY A 979 21.07 -14.99 -6.58
CA GLY A 979 20.60 -16.39 -6.63
C GLY A 979 19.61 -16.68 -7.77
N CYS A 980 19.56 -15.86 -8.82
CA CYS A 980 18.55 -16.00 -9.88
C CYS A 980 18.75 -17.19 -10.82
N GLY A 981 19.94 -17.82 -10.82
CA GLY A 981 20.24 -19.02 -11.62
C GLY A 981 20.52 -18.77 -13.10
N LEU A 982 20.46 -17.54 -13.64
CA LEU A 982 20.67 -17.29 -15.07
C LEU A 982 22.04 -17.79 -15.55
N CYS A 983 23.11 -17.52 -14.78
CA CYS A 983 24.45 -17.96 -15.13
C CYS A 983 24.59 -19.48 -15.05
N VAL A 984 23.86 -20.12 -14.12
CA VAL A 984 23.85 -21.61 -13.99
C VAL A 984 23.21 -22.21 -15.25
N ALA A 985 22.02 -21.76 -15.61
CA ALA A 985 21.28 -22.25 -16.77
C ALA A 985 22.02 -22.01 -18.11
N SER A 986 22.88 -20.98 -18.14
CA SER A 986 23.61 -20.62 -19.37
C SER A 986 25.02 -21.20 -19.45
N CYS A 987 25.49 -21.86 -18.38
CA CYS A 987 26.86 -22.40 -18.36
C CYS A 987 26.98 -23.68 -19.18
N ARG A 988 27.56 -23.59 -20.38
CA ARG A 988 27.69 -24.71 -21.31
C ARG A 988 28.59 -25.85 -20.80
N SER A 989 29.55 -25.52 -19.95
CA SER A 989 30.45 -26.55 -19.38
C SER A 989 29.94 -27.16 -18.08
N GLY A 990 28.77 -26.71 -17.57
CA GLY A 990 28.24 -27.17 -16.28
C GLY A 990 29.11 -26.78 -15.09
N ALA A 991 29.93 -25.75 -15.23
CA ALA A 991 30.87 -25.33 -14.19
C ALA A 991 30.21 -24.50 -13.07
N ILE A 992 28.98 -24.01 -13.27
CA ILE A 992 28.32 -23.15 -12.29
C ILE A 992 27.11 -23.90 -11.68
N HIS A 993 27.04 -23.89 -10.36
CA HIS A 993 25.87 -24.43 -9.62
C HIS A 993 25.33 -23.35 -8.68
N LEU A 994 24.11 -23.51 -8.22
CA LEU A 994 23.45 -22.60 -7.29
C LEU A 994 23.29 -23.31 -5.94
N ASN A 995 23.81 -22.70 -4.88
CA ASN A 995 23.64 -23.22 -3.52
C ASN A 995 22.15 -23.42 -3.20
N GLY A 996 21.78 -24.62 -2.72
CA GLY A 996 20.38 -24.98 -2.46
C GLY A 996 19.59 -25.45 -3.68
N PHE A 997 20.24 -25.45 -4.87
CA PHE A 997 19.67 -25.90 -6.15
C PHE A 997 20.73 -26.60 -7.00
N ASP A 998 21.55 -27.41 -6.39
CA ASP A 998 22.57 -28.17 -7.14
C ASP A 998 21.95 -29.33 -7.95
N GLU A 999 22.74 -29.90 -8.85
CA GLU A 999 22.27 -30.93 -9.74
C GLU A 999 21.70 -32.16 -8.99
N GLY A 1000 22.33 -32.57 -7.88
CA GLY A 1000 21.84 -33.65 -7.06
C GLY A 1000 20.49 -33.40 -6.45
N GLN A 1001 20.28 -32.17 -5.93
CA GLN A 1001 19.02 -31.75 -5.33
C GLN A 1001 17.89 -31.71 -6.38
N VAL A 1002 18.19 -31.18 -7.58
CA VAL A 1002 17.20 -31.07 -8.67
C VAL A 1002 16.88 -32.48 -9.21
N MET A 1003 17.89 -33.33 -9.37
CA MET A 1003 17.67 -34.70 -9.85
C MET A 1003 16.90 -35.56 -8.86
N ALA A 1004 17.08 -35.33 -7.55
CA ALA A 1004 16.27 -36.01 -6.52
C ALA A 1004 14.79 -35.62 -6.63
N MET A 1005 14.49 -34.33 -6.89
CA MET A 1005 13.11 -33.87 -7.15
C MET A 1005 12.51 -34.63 -8.36
N ILE A 1006 13.22 -34.63 -9.47
CA ILE A 1006 12.74 -35.24 -10.72
C ILE A 1006 12.56 -36.75 -10.54
N GLY A 1007 13.53 -37.44 -9.94
CA GLY A 1007 13.52 -38.88 -9.72
C GLY A 1007 12.47 -39.39 -8.74
N SER A 1008 11.84 -38.47 -8.01
CA SER A 1008 10.81 -38.84 -7.02
C SER A 1008 9.38 -38.87 -7.61
N ILE A 1009 9.18 -38.42 -8.85
CA ILE A 1009 7.86 -38.39 -9.51
C ILE A 1009 7.44 -39.80 -10.00
#